data_7ea4a00394b78c09dd00dcaf7b903451
#
_entry.id   7ea4a00394b78c09dd00dcaf7b903451
#
_cell.length_a   1.000
_cell.length_b   1.000
_cell.length_c   1.000
_cell.angle_alpha   90.00
_cell.angle_beta   90.00
_cell.angle_gamma   90.00
#
_symmetry.space_group_name_H-M   'P 1'
#
loop_
_entity.id
_entity.type
_entity.pdbx_description
1 polymer ?
#
loop_
_entity_poly.entity_id
_entity_poly.type
_entity_poly.pdbx_seq_one_letter_code
_entity_poly.pdbx_strand_id
1 'polypeptide(L)'
;MLLMKKGILGCNIIYLFILICIGIALPIKSQNNYKVKLTGTVYEYDHNNKRLPLEFAAVSIPEIALGTTSDENGRYILENVPTGKIRMQIQYLGKVSIDTLINVNKDLVLNFTMRNEDFKLKEVTVTATNSRSGKSTSSHISRSAMDHMQATSLYDVMSLMPGGISQNQDMSSAQQINIRQVSSSSGPEAPMNAMGTAIIRDGAPISNNANLSAMSPTVLSGTETPASLAGGASPAGGTDVRSISTENIESIQIVRGIPSVEYGDLTSGAVIINTKAGREPLRVKAKANPNIYQVSMGTGFELGKKKGALNVSADYAYNTNNPISSYQHYQRATTKLLYSNTFFNNKLRTNSSFDFIYGKDQRERNPDDEQTKTASEGRDIGFTLNTNGTWNINKGWLKTLRYVLSGTYMDKDSYYETVYSSATSPYSMTTTNGAVLSNFAGQHIYDANGNQITNFGPEDINHYAVYLPSSYLGHYEIDSREVNLFAKVTSSLFKASGHVNNRILIGADFRSDGNVGKGKTYDPSTPPYRSQYGHNSSFRPRNYKDIPFINQFGAYVEDNFKWSISGTHDLNIQAGVRYDHTSVVGGIFSPRVNASIDLIPNLLSLQGGYGIAAKMPSLLYLYPENAYFEYININELTNENIPESQRLFMTTTEVRQVDNSDLKIAQNHKAEVGFNLRVGKTNLNVIAYKERLKDGYVMSQTFNTFNTFIYNEYQRTENGIELSSSLPVLSTYAKPTNNLNIETKGLE
;
A
#
# COMPACT_ATOMS: atom_id res chain seq x y z
N MET A 1 38.84 -14.77 -13.15
CA MET A 1 39.55 -14.20 -11.99
C MET A 1 39.01 -12.81 -11.55
N LEU A 2 37.97 -12.27 -12.18
CA LEU A 2 37.35 -10.96 -11.80
C LEU A 2 36.01 -11.09 -11.01
N LEU A 3 35.44 -12.27 -10.94
CA LEU A 3 34.16 -12.55 -10.23
C LEU A 3 34.30 -12.85 -8.74
N MET A 4 35.52 -13.15 -8.25
CA MET A 4 35.77 -13.41 -6.83
C MET A 4 36.00 -12.16 -5.96
N LYS A 5 36.28 -10.99 -6.53
CA LYS A 5 36.54 -9.76 -5.75
C LYS A 5 35.30 -9.00 -5.26
N LYS A 6 34.10 -9.25 -5.82
CA LYS A 6 32.86 -8.60 -5.37
C LYS A 6 32.19 -9.28 -4.17
N GLY A 7 32.46 -10.57 -3.94
CA GLY A 7 31.91 -11.30 -2.79
C GLY A 7 32.62 -11.02 -1.46
N ILE A 8 33.91 -10.66 -1.52
CA ILE A 8 34.74 -10.45 -0.33
C ILE A 8 34.48 -9.11 0.36
N LEU A 9 34.08 -8.07 -0.41
CA LEU A 9 33.76 -6.76 0.19
C LEU A 9 32.43 -6.79 0.96
N GLY A 10 31.44 -7.52 0.46
CA GLY A 10 30.13 -7.70 1.15
C GLY A 10 30.26 -8.51 2.44
N CYS A 11 31.09 -9.55 2.43
CA CYS A 11 31.34 -10.37 3.61
C CYS A 11 32.08 -9.61 4.73
N ASN A 12 33.04 -8.76 4.35
CA ASN A 12 33.79 -7.95 5.33
C ASN A 12 32.94 -6.90 6.02
N ILE A 13 31.96 -6.32 5.34
CA ILE A 13 31.02 -5.36 5.94
C ILE A 13 30.08 -6.06 6.94
N ILE A 14 29.63 -7.27 6.61
CA ILE A 14 28.78 -8.08 7.52
C ILE A 14 29.59 -8.55 8.72
N TYR A 15 30.83 -8.97 8.56
CA TYR A 15 31.71 -9.32 9.67
C TYR A 15 32.07 -8.12 10.55
N LEU A 16 32.30 -6.95 9.96
CA LEU A 16 32.52 -5.69 10.70
C LEU A 16 31.26 -5.31 11.50
N PHE A 17 30.07 -5.50 10.92
CA PHE A 17 28.81 -5.23 11.59
C PHE A 17 28.53 -6.21 12.73
N ILE A 18 28.82 -7.49 12.55
CA ILE A 18 28.71 -8.54 13.59
C ILE A 18 29.74 -8.26 14.70
N LEU A 19 30.98 -7.87 14.36
CA LEU A 19 32.02 -7.49 15.33
C LEU A 19 31.65 -6.22 16.11
N ILE A 20 31.04 -5.24 15.49
CA ILE A 20 30.51 -4.04 16.15
C ILE A 20 29.36 -4.41 17.09
N CYS A 21 28.43 -5.28 16.67
CA CYS A 21 27.34 -5.75 17.52
C CYS A 21 27.83 -6.63 18.70
N ILE A 22 28.88 -7.44 18.50
CA ILE A 22 29.48 -8.27 19.54
C ILE A 22 30.38 -7.42 20.46
N GLY A 23 31.11 -6.43 19.92
CA GLY A 23 31.95 -5.52 20.69
C GLY A 23 31.19 -4.61 21.65
N ILE A 24 29.91 -4.30 21.33
CA ILE A 24 29.00 -3.52 22.18
C ILE A 24 28.43 -4.37 23.32
N ALA A 25 28.54 -5.71 23.24
CA ALA A 25 28.04 -6.64 24.25
C ALA A 25 29.02 -6.89 25.43
N LEU A 26 30.21 -6.29 25.43
CA LEU A 26 31.14 -6.46 26.54
C LEU A 26 30.57 -5.86 27.84
N PRO A 27 30.64 -6.56 28.98
CA PRO A 27 30.06 -6.12 30.23
C PRO A 27 30.88 -4.95 30.79
N ILE A 28 30.40 -3.73 30.57
CA ILE A 28 30.89 -2.57 31.35
C ILE A 28 30.38 -2.76 32.77
N LYS A 29 31.29 -2.78 33.74
CA LYS A 29 30.98 -2.92 35.18
C LYS A 29 29.90 -1.89 35.56
N SER A 30 28.75 -2.41 35.99
CA SER A 30 27.61 -1.64 36.48
C SER A 30 28.01 -0.78 37.67
N GLN A 31 27.96 0.54 37.51
CA GLN A 31 27.71 1.41 38.64
C GLN A 31 26.25 1.24 39.08
N ASN A 32 26.02 1.22 40.39
CA ASN A 32 24.69 1.06 40.99
C ASN A 32 23.71 2.12 40.42
N ASN A 33 22.92 1.75 39.46
CA ASN A 33 21.79 2.56 39.01
C ASN A 33 20.68 2.42 40.06
N TYR A 34 20.51 3.43 40.89
CA TYR A 34 19.33 3.54 41.73
C TYR A 34 18.10 3.53 40.84
N LYS A 35 17.25 2.52 41.03
CA LYS A 35 15.95 2.43 40.39
C LYS A 35 14.98 3.17 41.27
N VAL A 36 14.33 4.19 40.72
CA VAL A 36 13.37 5.00 41.42
C VAL A 36 11.94 4.70 40.91
N LYS A 37 10.98 5.03 41.76
CA LYS A 37 9.58 4.91 41.50
C LYS A 37 8.99 6.30 41.29
N LEU A 38 8.32 6.50 40.15
CA LEU A 38 7.51 7.68 39.89
C LEU A 38 6.03 7.33 40.07
N THR A 39 5.36 8.11 40.92
CA THR A 39 3.93 7.97 41.16
C THR A 39 3.24 9.31 41.00
N GLY A 40 1.95 9.32 40.87
CA GLY A 40 1.19 10.55 40.80
C GLY A 40 -0.24 10.32 40.33
N THR A 41 -0.94 11.42 40.13
CA THR A 41 -2.33 11.40 39.65
C THR A 41 -2.46 12.33 38.47
N VAL A 42 -3.13 11.83 37.43
CA VAL A 42 -3.54 12.64 36.29
C VAL A 42 -4.96 13.13 36.51
N TYR A 43 -5.16 14.41 36.33
CA TYR A 43 -6.44 15.10 36.50
C TYR A 43 -6.92 15.71 35.19
N GLU A 44 -8.21 15.97 35.12
CA GLU A 44 -8.85 16.88 34.15
C GLU A 44 -9.68 17.94 34.88
N TYR A 45 -10.13 18.96 34.13
CA TYR A 45 -11.13 19.90 34.63
C TYR A 45 -12.51 19.54 34.05
N ASP A 46 -13.53 19.54 34.91
CA ASP A 46 -14.93 19.47 34.49
C ASP A 46 -15.42 20.83 33.95
N HIS A 47 -16.71 20.88 33.53
CA HIS A 47 -17.33 22.13 33.07
C HIS A 47 -17.40 23.25 34.12
N ASN A 48 -17.25 22.90 35.38
CA ASN A 48 -17.28 23.80 36.54
C ASN A 48 -15.86 24.12 37.05
N ASN A 49 -14.83 23.85 36.30
CA ASN A 49 -13.41 24.03 36.71
C ASN A 49 -12.99 23.20 37.92
N LYS A 50 -13.73 22.13 38.28
CA LYS A 50 -13.35 21.21 39.32
C LYS A 50 -12.39 20.16 38.78
N ARG A 51 -11.32 19.85 39.50
CA ARG A 51 -10.40 18.76 39.18
C ARG A 51 -11.05 17.42 39.43
N LEU A 52 -11.11 16.60 38.37
CA LEU A 52 -11.54 15.21 38.41
C LEU A 52 -10.37 14.29 38.08
N PRO A 53 -10.24 13.12 38.69
CA PRO A 53 -9.26 12.13 38.27
C PRO A 53 -9.54 11.70 36.83
N LEU A 54 -8.47 11.58 36.02
CA LEU A 54 -8.57 11.13 34.64
C LEU A 54 -8.09 9.69 34.54
N GLU A 55 -9.02 8.77 34.30
CA GLU A 55 -8.75 7.35 34.04
C GLU A 55 -8.19 7.16 32.62
N PHE A 56 -7.34 6.16 32.40
CA PHE A 56 -6.74 5.78 31.12
C PHE A 56 -5.79 6.79 30.47
N ALA A 57 -5.34 7.82 31.17
CA ALA A 57 -4.30 8.69 30.64
C ALA A 57 -2.99 7.89 30.49
N ALA A 58 -2.42 7.90 29.30
CA ALA A 58 -1.14 7.26 29.03
C ALA A 58 -0.02 8.12 29.61
N VAL A 59 0.76 7.57 30.53
CA VAL A 59 1.95 8.19 31.12
C VAL A 59 3.16 7.39 30.67
N SER A 60 4.07 8.02 29.94
CA SER A 60 5.19 7.31 29.33
C SER A 60 6.49 8.09 29.40
N ILE A 61 7.59 7.36 29.36
CA ILE A 61 8.94 7.84 29.14
C ILE A 61 9.41 7.22 27.82
N PRO A 62 9.18 7.88 26.67
CA PRO A 62 9.40 7.30 25.35
C PRO A 62 10.83 6.85 25.11
N GLU A 63 11.79 7.55 25.68
CA GLU A 63 13.23 7.28 25.51
C GLU A 63 13.63 5.91 26.01
N ILE A 64 12.94 5.39 27.03
CA ILE A 64 13.22 4.09 27.64
C ILE A 64 12.10 3.06 27.40
N ALA A 65 11.12 3.40 26.56
CA ALA A 65 9.93 2.59 26.28
C ALA A 65 9.21 2.11 27.57
N LEU A 66 9.22 2.93 28.59
CA LEU A 66 8.53 2.67 29.84
C LEU A 66 7.21 3.45 29.83
N GLY A 67 6.11 2.78 30.10
CA GLY A 67 4.80 3.42 30.14
C GLY A 67 3.84 2.68 31.06
N THR A 68 2.81 3.41 31.45
CA THR A 68 1.67 2.93 32.24
C THR A 68 0.44 3.75 31.85
N THR A 69 -0.72 3.37 32.36
CA THR A 69 -1.95 4.15 32.27
C THR A 69 -2.45 4.49 33.67
N SER A 70 -3.14 5.61 33.80
CA SER A 70 -3.77 5.97 35.06
C SER A 70 -4.98 5.06 35.34
N ASP A 71 -5.18 4.74 36.63
CA ASP A 71 -6.31 3.95 37.12
C ASP A 71 -7.60 4.79 37.24
N GLU A 72 -8.68 4.17 37.78
CA GLU A 72 -9.98 4.79 38.01
C GLU A 72 -9.95 6.03 38.93
N ASN A 73 -8.89 6.18 39.73
CA ASN A 73 -8.65 7.33 40.60
C ASN A 73 -7.61 8.30 39.98
N GLY A 74 -7.31 8.11 38.70
CA GLY A 74 -6.32 8.87 37.96
C GLY A 74 -4.87 8.56 38.35
N ARG A 75 -4.60 7.58 39.23
CA ARG A 75 -3.28 7.28 39.76
C ARG A 75 -2.46 6.48 38.75
N TYR A 76 -1.17 6.80 38.66
CA TYR A 76 -0.23 6.04 37.85
C TYR A 76 1.02 5.69 38.65
N ILE A 77 1.69 4.62 38.25
CA ILE A 77 2.93 4.14 38.84
C ILE A 77 3.88 3.72 37.70
N LEU A 78 5.05 4.32 37.69
CA LEU A 78 6.18 3.90 36.86
C LEU A 78 7.31 3.41 37.77
N GLU A 79 7.59 2.10 37.70
CA GLU A 79 8.66 1.47 38.48
C GLU A 79 9.92 1.29 37.62
N ASN A 80 11.07 1.20 38.29
CA ASN A 80 12.36 0.97 37.65
C ASN A 80 12.78 2.12 36.69
N VAL A 81 12.45 3.36 37.04
CA VAL A 81 12.85 4.52 36.27
C VAL A 81 14.33 4.82 36.58
N PRO A 82 15.21 5.02 35.56
CA PRO A 82 16.60 5.38 35.79
C PRO A 82 16.68 6.80 36.34
N THR A 83 17.71 7.06 37.16
CA THR A 83 18.03 8.42 37.64
C THR A 83 18.61 9.25 36.47
N GLY A 84 18.35 10.56 36.48
CA GLY A 84 18.84 11.52 35.49
C GLY A 84 17.73 12.40 34.91
N LYS A 85 18.05 13.15 33.87
CA LYS A 85 17.07 13.94 33.12
C LYS A 85 16.30 13.01 32.17
N ILE A 86 15.02 12.92 32.35
CA ILE A 86 14.11 12.10 31.54
C ILE A 86 12.98 12.95 30.95
N ARG A 87 12.55 12.60 29.77
CA ARG A 87 11.38 13.21 29.11
C ARG A 87 10.15 12.37 29.39
N MET A 88 9.17 12.98 30.03
CA MET A 88 7.92 12.34 30.38
C MET A 88 6.78 12.88 29.53
N GLN A 89 5.99 11.99 28.96
CA GLN A 89 4.81 12.33 28.15
C GLN A 89 3.54 11.80 28.80
N ILE A 90 2.54 12.68 28.92
CA ILE A 90 1.20 12.34 29.34
C ILE A 90 0.26 12.63 28.19
N GLN A 91 -0.47 11.62 27.75
CA GLN A 91 -1.35 11.70 26.60
C GLN A 91 -2.71 11.16 26.95
N TYR A 92 -3.74 11.86 26.51
CA TYR A 92 -5.12 11.44 26.55
C TYR A 92 -5.87 12.06 25.37
N LEU A 93 -6.76 11.32 24.76
CA LEU A 93 -7.49 11.80 23.59
C LEU A 93 -8.42 12.98 23.96
N GLY A 94 -8.43 14.02 23.14
CA GLY A 94 -9.21 15.25 23.37
C GLY A 94 -8.62 16.15 24.47
N LYS A 95 -7.39 15.86 24.93
CA LYS A 95 -6.63 16.69 25.87
C LYS A 95 -5.30 17.13 25.26
N VAL A 96 -4.85 18.30 25.65
CA VAL A 96 -3.52 18.77 25.27
C VAL A 96 -2.48 17.85 25.91
N SER A 97 -1.66 17.19 25.09
CA SER A 97 -0.56 16.35 25.56
C SER A 97 0.44 17.15 26.39
N ILE A 98 0.86 16.59 27.51
CA ILE A 98 1.90 17.18 28.35
C ILE A 98 3.22 16.49 28.02
N ASP A 99 4.23 17.28 27.68
CA ASP A 99 5.59 16.84 27.38
C ASP A 99 6.55 17.63 28.24
N THR A 100 7.21 16.99 29.18
CA THR A 100 8.02 17.66 30.17
C THR A 100 9.31 16.91 30.47
N LEU A 101 10.39 17.67 30.72
CA LEU A 101 11.67 17.15 31.19
C LEU A 101 11.69 17.20 32.71
N ILE A 102 11.96 16.08 33.35
CA ILE A 102 12.09 15.96 34.81
C ILE A 102 13.50 15.44 35.16
N ASN A 103 14.03 15.90 36.29
CA ASN A 103 15.27 15.39 36.84
C ASN A 103 14.96 14.42 37.97
N VAL A 104 15.21 13.14 37.74
CA VAL A 104 14.89 12.05 38.67
C VAL A 104 16.15 11.64 39.43
N ASN A 105 16.15 11.88 40.74
CA ASN A 105 17.24 11.47 41.61
C ASN A 105 16.80 10.61 42.81
N LYS A 106 15.51 10.54 43.07
CA LYS A 106 14.84 9.75 44.11
C LYS A 106 13.41 9.46 43.71
N ASP A 107 12.68 8.71 44.49
CA ASP A 107 11.23 8.51 44.32
C ASP A 107 10.52 9.87 44.34
N LEU A 108 9.65 10.08 43.32
CA LEU A 108 8.94 11.35 43.13
C LEU A 108 7.43 11.09 42.98
N VAL A 109 6.65 12.03 43.49
CA VAL A 109 5.21 12.11 43.24
C VAL A 109 4.92 13.28 42.31
N LEU A 110 4.44 13.01 41.09
CA LEU A 110 4.23 14.02 40.08
C LEU A 110 2.77 13.99 39.62
N ASN A 111 2.04 15.05 39.89
CA ASN A 111 0.66 15.18 39.49
C ASN A 111 0.55 16.06 38.25
N PHE A 112 -0.27 15.64 37.31
CA PHE A 112 -0.49 16.36 36.05
C PHE A 112 -1.96 16.70 35.91
N THR A 113 -2.26 17.87 35.37
CA THR A 113 -3.63 18.27 35.04
C THR A 113 -3.70 18.55 33.55
N MET A 114 -4.45 17.73 32.84
CA MET A 114 -4.65 17.87 31.39
C MET A 114 -5.80 18.83 31.14
N ARG A 115 -5.60 19.73 30.17
CA ARG A 115 -6.62 20.67 29.72
C ARG A 115 -7.34 20.08 28.53
N ASN A 116 -8.62 20.40 28.37
CA ASN A 116 -9.32 20.11 27.13
C ASN A 116 -8.62 20.82 25.98
N GLU A 117 -8.56 20.18 24.83
CA GLU A 117 -8.13 20.83 23.61
C GLU A 117 -9.25 21.78 23.19
N ASP A 118 -9.18 23.03 23.69
CA ASP A 118 -10.16 24.05 23.34
C ASP A 118 -10.05 24.42 21.88
N PHE A 119 -11.19 24.48 21.17
CA PHE A 119 -11.34 24.93 19.79
C PHE A 119 -11.06 26.43 19.57
N LYS A 120 -10.39 27.10 20.48
CA LYS A 120 -9.86 28.42 20.17
C LYS A 120 -8.75 28.24 19.16
N LEU A 121 -8.90 28.90 18.02
CA LEU A 121 -7.89 29.07 16.97
C LEU A 121 -6.58 29.55 17.61
N LYS A 122 -5.84 28.64 18.26
CA LYS A 122 -4.44 28.86 18.52
C LYS A 122 -3.75 28.83 17.16
N GLU A 123 -2.72 29.65 17.03
CA GLU A 123 -1.85 29.64 15.86
C GLU A 123 -1.53 28.21 15.45
N VAL A 124 -2.29 27.69 14.48
CA VAL A 124 -2.17 26.31 14.01
C VAL A 124 -0.96 26.29 13.09
N THR A 125 0.07 25.59 13.50
CA THR A 125 1.18 25.31 12.57
C THR A 125 0.69 24.30 11.54
N VAL A 126 0.33 24.80 10.38
CA VAL A 126 -0.20 24.03 9.25
C VAL A 126 0.92 23.30 8.48
N THR A 127 2.12 23.29 9.00
CA THR A 127 3.27 22.62 8.40
C THR A 127 3.54 21.29 9.09
N ALA A 128 3.95 20.31 8.30
CA ALA A 128 4.48 19.08 8.84
C ALA A 128 5.73 19.37 9.69
N THR A 129 5.73 18.89 10.95
CA THR A 129 6.90 19.03 11.82
C THR A 129 7.87 17.88 11.57
N ASN A 130 9.16 18.19 11.38
CA ASN A 130 10.17 17.14 11.24
C ASN A 130 10.51 16.51 12.59
N SER A 131 10.71 15.20 12.61
CA SER A 131 11.13 14.47 13.82
C SER A 131 12.57 14.83 14.21
N ARG A 132 12.81 15.13 15.51
CA ARG A 132 14.10 15.63 16.02
C ARG A 132 15.09 14.54 16.44
N SER A 133 14.75 13.28 16.37
CA SER A 133 15.54 12.29 17.14
C SER A 133 16.25 11.29 16.25
N GLY A 134 17.31 11.67 15.51
CA GLY A 134 18.23 10.68 14.90
C GLY A 134 17.62 9.51 14.14
N LYS A 135 16.31 9.55 14.02
CA LYS A 135 15.47 8.60 13.33
C LYS A 135 15.28 9.06 11.89
N SER A 136 14.77 8.17 11.07
CA SER A 136 14.43 8.42 9.68
C SER A 136 13.82 9.81 9.41
N THR A 137 14.18 10.40 8.29
CA THR A 137 13.56 11.64 7.79
C THR A 137 12.05 11.44 7.66
N SER A 138 11.30 12.15 8.48
CA SER A 138 9.84 12.02 8.51
C SER A 138 9.13 13.33 8.83
N SER A 139 7.92 13.46 8.32
CA SER A 139 7.00 14.55 8.61
C SER A 139 5.85 14.05 9.49
N HIS A 140 5.47 14.84 10.47
CA HIS A 140 4.35 14.54 11.36
C HIS A 140 3.24 15.57 11.15
N ILE A 141 2.03 15.10 10.89
CA ILE A 141 0.85 15.93 10.63
C ILE A 141 -0.16 15.66 11.73
N SER A 142 -0.52 16.71 12.45
CA SER A 142 -1.46 16.63 13.57
C SER A 142 -2.91 16.72 13.11
N ARG A 143 -3.85 16.36 13.98
CA ARG A 143 -5.27 16.53 13.77
C ARG A 143 -5.63 17.98 13.45
N SER A 144 -5.06 18.94 14.19
CA SER A 144 -5.33 20.36 13.98
C SER A 144 -4.93 20.84 12.59
N ALA A 145 -3.83 20.33 12.03
CA ALA A 145 -3.43 20.65 10.66
C ALA A 145 -4.43 20.12 9.63
N MET A 146 -4.90 18.87 9.80
CA MET A 146 -5.93 18.27 8.93
C MET A 146 -7.27 19.01 9.02
N ASP A 147 -7.69 19.41 10.23
CA ASP A 147 -8.92 20.19 10.43
C ASP A 147 -8.84 21.58 9.80
N HIS A 148 -7.66 22.23 9.88
CA HIS A 148 -7.45 23.54 9.25
C HIS A 148 -7.51 23.47 7.73
N MET A 149 -6.93 22.42 7.14
CA MET A 149 -6.99 22.17 5.69
C MET A 149 -8.37 21.72 5.23
N GLN A 150 -9.23 21.29 6.14
CA GLN A 150 -10.48 20.61 5.83
C GLN A 150 -10.28 19.41 4.90
N ALA A 151 -9.21 18.65 5.12
CA ALA A 151 -8.87 17.50 4.31
C ALA A 151 -10.02 16.47 4.28
N THR A 152 -10.37 15.96 3.10
CA THR A 152 -11.44 14.97 2.89
C THR A 152 -10.86 13.56 2.81
N SER A 153 -9.72 13.43 2.15
CA SER A 153 -9.00 12.17 1.97
C SER A 153 -7.55 12.26 2.45
N LEU A 154 -6.91 11.12 2.58
CA LEU A 154 -5.48 11.06 2.91
C LEU A 154 -4.61 11.78 1.86
N TYR A 155 -5.05 11.82 0.60
CA TYR A 155 -4.31 12.49 -0.47
C TYR A 155 -4.16 13.99 -0.23
N ASP A 156 -5.21 14.66 0.26
CA ASP A 156 -5.18 16.10 0.51
C ASP A 156 -4.06 16.50 1.48
N VAL A 157 -3.76 15.61 2.43
CA VAL A 157 -2.74 15.82 3.45
C VAL A 157 -1.33 15.83 2.87
N MET A 158 -1.14 15.22 1.71
CA MET A 158 0.18 15.17 1.05
C MET A 158 0.67 16.54 0.57
N SER A 159 -0.22 17.50 0.38
CA SER A 159 0.15 18.89 0.06
C SER A 159 0.98 19.57 1.16
N LEU A 160 0.93 19.08 2.41
CA LEU A 160 1.76 19.56 3.52
C LEU A 160 3.19 19.02 3.51
N MET A 161 3.49 18.11 2.60
CA MET A 161 4.84 17.57 2.47
C MET A 161 5.78 18.60 1.83
N PRO A 162 7.10 18.57 2.15
CA PRO A 162 8.09 19.33 1.40
C PRO A 162 8.00 19.00 -0.10
N GLY A 163 7.87 20.02 -0.93
CA GLY A 163 7.64 19.86 -2.37
C GLY A 163 6.20 19.55 -2.77
N GLY A 164 5.29 19.42 -1.82
CA GLY A 164 3.87 19.27 -2.08
C GLY A 164 3.26 20.54 -2.69
N ILE A 165 2.40 20.35 -3.68
CA ILE A 165 1.66 21.46 -4.30
C ILE A 165 0.24 21.44 -3.75
N SER A 166 -0.22 22.58 -3.25
CA SER A 166 -1.61 22.74 -2.85
C SER A 166 -2.50 22.70 -4.07
N GLN A 167 -3.39 21.73 -4.13
CA GLN A 167 -4.39 21.57 -5.18
C GLN A 167 -5.78 21.64 -4.57
N ASN A 168 -6.77 21.96 -5.39
CA ASN A 168 -8.16 21.82 -4.99
C ASN A 168 -8.44 20.35 -4.69
N GLN A 169 -9.18 20.11 -3.62
CA GLN A 169 -9.58 18.76 -3.27
C GLN A 169 -10.48 18.17 -4.35
N ASP A 170 -10.13 16.99 -4.79
CA ASP A 170 -10.85 16.26 -5.83
C ASP A 170 -10.79 14.74 -5.51
N MET A 171 -11.86 14.03 -5.81
CA MET A 171 -11.96 12.59 -5.64
C MET A 171 -12.47 11.93 -6.94
N SER A 172 -12.37 12.60 -8.08
CA SER A 172 -12.91 12.15 -9.37
C SER A 172 -12.13 11.00 -9.99
N SER A 173 -10.88 10.82 -9.60
CA SER A 173 -10.02 9.73 -10.07
C SER A 173 -9.29 9.07 -8.91
N ALA A 174 -8.87 7.82 -9.10
CA ALA A 174 -8.07 7.09 -8.12
C ALA A 174 -6.79 7.87 -7.77
N GLN A 175 -6.52 8.01 -6.48
CA GLN A 175 -5.41 8.78 -5.95
C GLN A 175 -4.42 7.89 -5.21
N GLN A 176 -3.15 8.00 -5.55
CA GLN A 176 -2.07 7.21 -4.97
C GLN A 176 -0.98 8.12 -4.38
N ILE A 177 -0.29 7.62 -3.36
CA ILE A 177 0.78 8.39 -2.71
C ILE A 177 2.13 8.02 -3.30
N ASN A 178 2.79 9.02 -3.88
CA ASN A 178 4.17 8.96 -4.34
C ASN A 178 5.07 9.78 -3.41
N ILE A 179 6.20 9.22 -2.99
CA ILE A 179 7.15 9.84 -2.07
C ILE A 179 8.47 10.09 -2.81
N ARG A 180 9.01 11.33 -2.70
CA ARG A 180 10.29 11.74 -3.31
C ARG A 180 10.39 11.50 -4.82
N GLN A 181 9.29 11.59 -5.53
CA GLN A 181 9.27 11.42 -6.97
C GLN A 181 8.74 12.68 -7.65
N VAL A 182 9.46 13.16 -8.65
CA VAL A 182 9.13 14.35 -9.45
C VAL A 182 8.41 13.94 -10.74
N SER A 183 8.09 12.68 -10.92
CA SER A 183 7.54 12.18 -12.18
C SER A 183 6.13 12.69 -12.44
N SER A 184 5.86 12.94 -13.71
CA SER A 184 4.51 13.03 -14.22
C SER A 184 3.71 11.78 -13.78
N SER A 185 2.46 11.95 -13.41
CA SER A 185 1.54 10.87 -13.02
C SER A 185 1.39 9.76 -14.08
N SER A 186 2.04 9.87 -15.23
CA SER A 186 1.93 9.00 -16.40
C SER A 186 3.19 8.20 -16.74
N GLY A 187 4.30 8.36 -15.99
CA GLY A 187 5.51 7.57 -16.25
C GLY A 187 5.43 6.14 -15.69
N PRO A 188 6.15 5.18 -16.25
CA PRO A 188 6.15 3.77 -15.78
C PRO A 188 6.68 3.62 -14.35
N GLU A 189 7.39 4.60 -13.85
CA GLU A 189 7.95 4.66 -12.49
C GLU A 189 6.90 5.01 -11.42
N ALA A 190 5.86 5.78 -11.76
CA ALA A 190 4.87 6.23 -10.81
C ALA A 190 4.08 5.07 -10.17
N PRO A 191 3.59 4.06 -10.92
CA PRO A 191 2.97 2.88 -10.33
C PRO A 191 3.87 2.13 -9.36
N MET A 192 5.15 1.96 -9.71
CA MET A 192 6.11 1.28 -8.83
C MET A 192 6.39 2.07 -7.54
N ASN A 193 6.48 3.41 -7.62
CA ASN A 193 6.65 4.25 -6.43
C ASN A 193 5.43 4.17 -5.52
N ALA A 194 4.23 4.27 -6.06
CA ALA A 194 2.98 4.16 -5.33
C ALA A 194 2.82 2.76 -4.69
N MET A 195 3.14 1.69 -5.41
CA MET A 195 3.16 0.32 -4.89
C MET A 195 4.21 0.15 -3.79
N GLY A 196 5.34 0.83 -3.90
CA GLY A 196 6.42 0.84 -2.92
C GLY A 196 6.17 1.73 -1.70
N THR A 197 5.07 2.49 -1.67
CA THR A 197 4.66 3.30 -0.53
C THR A 197 3.74 2.50 0.39
N ALA A 198 4.23 2.14 1.58
CA ALA A 198 3.43 1.40 2.56
C ALA A 198 2.48 2.34 3.30
N ILE A 199 1.20 2.02 3.33
CA ILE A 199 0.20 2.70 4.16
C ILE A 199 -0.12 1.80 5.35
N ILE A 200 0.14 2.29 6.56
CA ILE A 200 0.04 1.52 7.79
C ILE A 200 -0.96 2.20 8.70
N ARG A 201 -2.07 1.56 9.00
CA ARG A 201 -3.11 2.08 9.89
C ARG A 201 -3.18 1.26 11.16
N ASP A 202 -2.99 1.93 12.30
CA ASP A 202 -3.01 1.30 13.64
C ASP A 202 -2.07 0.09 13.74
N GLY A 203 -0.92 0.16 13.06
CA GLY A 203 0.12 -0.88 13.05
C GLY A 203 -0.04 -1.95 11.97
N ALA A 204 -1.17 -2.05 11.28
CA ALA A 204 -1.41 -2.98 10.19
C ALA A 204 -1.28 -2.30 8.81
N PRO A 205 -0.64 -2.94 7.83
CA PRO A 205 -0.56 -2.43 6.47
C PRO A 205 -1.92 -2.54 5.76
N ILE A 206 -2.24 -1.53 4.93
CA ILE A 206 -3.31 -1.60 3.94
C ILE A 206 -2.68 -2.14 2.67
N SER A 207 -3.10 -3.31 2.23
CA SER A 207 -2.50 -4.01 1.09
C SER A 207 -3.27 -3.77 -0.21
N ASN A 208 -2.56 -3.67 -1.32
CA ASN A 208 -3.08 -3.72 -2.69
C ASN A 208 -2.46 -4.91 -3.47
N ASN A 209 -1.78 -5.83 -2.77
CA ASN A 209 -1.06 -6.94 -3.41
C ASN A 209 -1.99 -7.96 -4.07
N ALA A 210 -3.22 -8.09 -3.58
CA ALA A 210 -4.23 -9.02 -4.10
C ALA A 210 -5.14 -8.40 -5.18
N ASN A 211 -4.95 -7.12 -5.54
CA ASN A 211 -5.74 -6.45 -6.55
C ASN A 211 -5.40 -7.00 -7.94
N LEU A 212 -6.42 -7.53 -8.63
CA LEU A 212 -6.35 -8.07 -9.99
C LEU A 212 -7.35 -7.36 -10.93
N SER A 213 -7.91 -6.23 -10.52
CA SER A 213 -8.93 -5.48 -11.28
C SER A 213 -8.32 -4.79 -12.50
N ALA A 214 -7.87 -5.59 -13.47
CA ALA A 214 -7.32 -5.14 -14.74
C ALA A 214 -7.94 -5.93 -15.89
N MET A 215 -8.23 -5.28 -17.00
CA MET A 215 -8.77 -5.93 -18.20
C MET A 215 -7.79 -6.98 -18.71
N SER A 216 -6.61 -6.59 -19.10
CA SER A 216 -5.54 -7.52 -19.48
C SER A 216 -4.17 -6.84 -19.36
N PRO A 217 -3.32 -7.28 -18.44
CA PRO A 217 -1.98 -6.74 -18.31
C PRO A 217 -1.04 -7.15 -19.45
N THR A 218 -1.39 -8.17 -20.24
CA THR A 218 -0.57 -8.67 -21.35
C THR A 218 -0.89 -8.01 -22.69
N VAL A 219 -1.98 -7.25 -22.79
CA VAL A 219 -2.33 -6.49 -23.99
C VAL A 219 -1.56 -5.16 -24.02
N LEU A 220 -0.90 -4.90 -25.14
CA LEU A 220 -0.05 -3.72 -25.35
C LEU A 220 -0.79 -2.52 -25.96
N SER A 221 -2.11 -2.48 -25.92
CA SER A 221 -2.86 -1.36 -26.47
C SER A 221 -2.66 -0.10 -25.61
N GLY A 222 -2.12 0.94 -26.20
CA GLY A 222 -1.81 2.20 -25.53
C GLY A 222 -3.05 3.06 -25.17
N THR A 223 -4.24 2.70 -25.64
CA THR A 223 -5.48 3.44 -25.42
C THR A 223 -6.39 2.82 -24.38
N GLU A 224 -6.14 1.57 -24.00
CA GLU A 224 -6.98 0.80 -23.10
C GLU A 224 -6.21 0.28 -21.90
N THR A 225 -5.54 1.20 -21.25
CA THR A 225 -4.85 0.85 -20.00
C THR A 225 -5.88 0.45 -18.94
N PRO A 226 -5.60 -0.59 -18.16
CA PRO A 226 -6.46 -1.02 -17.06
C PRO A 226 -6.80 0.08 -16.06
N ALA A 227 -6.02 1.15 -16.03
CA ALA A 227 -6.24 2.33 -15.20
C ALA A 227 -7.49 3.15 -15.58
N SER A 228 -8.08 2.91 -16.75
CA SER A 228 -9.30 3.60 -17.19
C SER A 228 -10.59 2.95 -16.71
N LEU A 229 -10.50 1.83 -16.00
CA LEU A 229 -11.67 1.22 -15.36
C LEU A 229 -12.17 2.11 -14.24
N ALA A 230 -13.46 2.33 -14.20
CA ALA A 230 -14.08 3.04 -13.10
C ALA A 230 -13.69 2.40 -11.76
N GLY A 231 -13.34 3.21 -10.82
CA GLY A 231 -13.41 2.88 -9.43
C GLY A 231 -12.20 2.29 -8.76
N GLY A 232 -11.02 2.25 -9.35
CA GLY A 232 -9.98 1.62 -8.58
C GLY A 232 -8.55 2.10 -8.81
N ALA A 233 -7.69 1.86 -7.84
CA ALA A 233 -6.26 1.92 -8.05
C ALA A 233 -5.85 0.84 -9.05
N SER A 234 -4.93 1.16 -9.94
CA SER A 234 -4.33 0.17 -10.83
C SER A 234 -3.77 -1.01 -10.03
N PRO A 235 -4.01 -2.26 -10.45
CA PRO A 235 -3.39 -3.43 -9.82
C PRO A 235 -1.85 -3.35 -9.78
N ALA A 236 -1.26 -2.70 -10.75
CA ALA A 236 0.19 -2.46 -10.82
C ALA A 236 0.67 -1.31 -9.93
N GLY A 237 -0.23 -0.53 -9.33
CA GLY A 237 0.07 0.64 -8.52
C GLY A 237 -0.18 0.43 -7.02
N GLY A 238 -0.22 1.53 -6.28
CA GLY A 238 -0.48 1.56 -4.85
C GLY A 238 -1.97 1.56 -4.48
N THR A 239 -2.25 1.70 -3.19
CA THR A 239 -3.60 1.79 -2.66
C THR A 239 -4.27 3.11 -3.07
N ASP A 240 -5.56 3.05 -3.47
CA ASP A 240 -6.37 4.24 -3.68
C ASP A 240 -6.72 4.88 -2.33
N VAL A 241 -6.12 6.03 -2.06
CA VAL A 241 -6.27 6.74 -0.79
C VAL A 241 -7.50 7.62 -0.69
N ARG A 242 -8.32 7.75 -1.75
CA ARG A 242 -9.66 8.36 -1.67
C ARG A 242 -10.54 7.64 -0.65
N SER A 243 -10.34 6.34 -0.54
CA SER A 243 -11.05 5.47 0.40
C SER A 243 -10.75 5.74 1.87
N ILE A 244 -9.67 6.47 2.19
CA ILE A 244 -9.22 6.74 3.56
C ILE A 244 -9.69 8.13 3.99
N SER A 245 -10.78 8.17 4.78
CA SER A 245 -11.29 9.39 5.38
C SER A 245 -10.34 9.93 6.45
N THR A 246 -10.12 11.26 6.46
CA THR A 246 -9.30 11.90 7.49
C THR A 246 -10.05 12.11 8.82
N GLU A 247 -11.37 11.95 8.86
CA GLU A 247 -12.18 12.35 10.01
C GLU A 247 -11.94 11.53 11.29
N ASN A 248 -11.52 10.27 11.15
CA ASN A 248 -11.18 9.39 12.27
C ASN A 248 -9.67 9.33 12.58
N ILE A 249 -8.86 10.13 11.90
CA ILE A 249 -7.41 10.14 12.07
C ILE A 249 -7.00 11.15 13.15
N GLU A 250 -6.14 10.73 14.07
CA GLU A 250 -5.53 11.59 15.09
C GLU A 250 -4.22 12.20 14.60
N SER A 251 -3.37 11.39 13.98
CA SER A 251 -2.09 11.85 13.45
C SER A 251 -1.62 10.99 12.28
N ILE A 252 -0.83 11.61 11.42
CA ILE A 252 -0.16 10.94 10.30
C ILE A 252 1.33 11.21 10.41
N GLN A 253 2.13 10.15 10.32
CA GLN A 253 3.58 10.25 10.15
C GLN A 253 3.95 9.74 8.76
N ILE A 254 4.64 10.57 7.98
CA ILE A 254 5.11 10.21 6.65
C ILE A 254 6.62 10.06 6.71
N VAL A 255 7.09 8.82 6.59
CA VAL A 255 8.51 8.47 6.57
C VAL A 255 8.98 8.48 5.14
N ARG A 256 9.82 9.46 4.79
CA ARG A 256 10.37 9.67 3.44
C ARG A 256 11.76 9.07 3.29
N GLY A 257 12.55 9.11 4.35
CA GLY A 257 13.92 8.60 4.39
C GLY A 257 13.99 7.08 4.56
N ILE A 258 14.94 6.64 5.37
CA ILE A 258 15.19 5.23 5.65
C ILE A 258 14.31 4.81 6.84
N PRO A 259 13.24 4.02 6.64
CA PRO A 259 12.34 3.64 7.72
C PRO A 259 12.98 2.64 8.68
N SER A 260 12.44 2.51 9.89
CA SER A 260 12.78 1.42 10.81
C SER A 260 12.62 0.07 10.13
N VAL A 261 13.46 -0.91 10.49
CA VAL A 261 13.33 -2.30 9.99
C VAL A 261 12.06 -2.98 10.47
N GLU A 262 11.35 -2.39 11.42
CA GLU A 262 10.00 -2.81 11.84
C GLU A 262 9.00 -2.81 10.67
N TYR A 263 9.25 -1.99 9.64
CA TYR A 263 8.40 -1.86 8.47
C TYR A 263 9.04 -2.53 7.26
N GLY A 264 8.36 -3.53 6.71
CA GLY A 264 8.75 -4.27 5.51
C GLY A 264 7.80 -4.03 4.35
N ASP A 265 8.09 -4.66 3.21
CA ASP A 265 7.30 -4.63 1.99
C ASP A 265 7.08 -3.21 1.43
N LEU A 266 8.16 -2.43 1.37
CA LEU A 266 8.17 -1.05 0.87
C LEU A 266 9.51 -0.69 0.23
N THR A 267 9.49 0.19 -0.77
CA THR A 267 10.71 0.76 -1.40
C THR A 267 10.73 2.27 -1.32
N SER A 268 9.58 2.94 -1.35
CA SER A 268 9.50 4.40 -1.45
C SER A 268 9.48 5.07 -0.07
N GLY A 269 8.56 4.65 0.78
CA GLY A 269 8.41 5.20 2.12
C GLY A 269 7.22 4.60 2.85
N ALA A 270 6.84 5.21 3.99
CA ALA A 270 5.70 4.74 4.77
C ALA A 270 4.83 5.90 5.23
N VAL A 271 3.53 5.73 5.14
CA VAL A 271 2.51 6.61 5.72
C VAL A 271 1.88 5.88 6.90
N ILE A 272 2.17 6.33 8.12
CA ILE A 272 1.73 5.71 9.35
C ILE A 272 0.58 6.53 9.92
N ILE A 273 -0.59 5.91 10.00
CA ILE A 273 -1.85 6.52 10.42
C ILE A 273 -2.19 6.00 11.82
N ASN A 274 -2.41 6.92 12.74
CA ASN A 274 -2.95 6.60 14.06
C ASN A 274 -4.38 7.13 14.15
N THR A 275 -5.33 6.26 14.51
CA THR A 275 -6.72 6.66 14.65
C THR A 275 -7.04 7.11 16.05
N LYS A 276 -8.11 7.90 16.18
CA LYS A 276 -8.60 8.42 17.46
C LYS A 276 -9.10 7.30 18.35
N ALA A 277 -8.78 7.36 19.63
CA ALA A 277 -9.21 6.39 20.63
C ALA A 277 -9.48 7.07 21.99
N GLY A 278 -10.51 6.66 22.72
CA GLY A 278 -10.87 7.16 24.04
C GLY A 278 -12.08 8.10 24.00
N ARG A 279 -12.29 8.85 25.09
CA ARG A 279 -13.43 9.76 25.23
C ARG A 279 -13.31 10.97 24.28
N GLU A 280 -14.32 11.22 23.47
CA GLU A 280 -14.42 12.38 22.58
C GLU A 280 -15.88 12.91 22.56
N PRO A 281 -16.09 14.22 22.63
CA PRO A 281 -17.43 14.78 22.49
C PRO A 281 -17.99 14.49 21.10
N LEU A 282 -19.32 14.49 20.99
CA LEU A 282 -19.96 14.37 19.69
C LEU A 282 -19.54 15.54 18.80
N ARG A 283 -19.01 15.21 17.65
CA ARG A 283 -18.67 16.15 16.58
C ARG A 283 -19.50 15.81 15.35
N VAL A 284 -20.08 16.81 14.75
CA VAL A 284 -20.74 16.70 13.45
C VAL A 284 -20.14 17.79 12.57
N LYS A 285 -19.70 17.40 11.39
CA LYS A 285 -19.14 18.33 10.40
C LYS A 285 -19.87 18.16 9.09
N ALA A 286 -20.15 19.27 8.43
CA ALA A 286 -20.60 19.31 7.04
C ALA A 286 -19.64 20.18 6.26
N LYS A 287 -19.30 19.74 5.07
CA LYS A 287 -18.39 20.42 4.15
C LYS A 287 -18.99 20.43 2.77
N ALA A 288 -18.88 21.56 2.09
CA ALA A 288 -19.23 21.70 0.70
C ALA A 288 -18.17 22.54 -0.01
N ASN A 289 -17.69 22.07 -1.15
CA ASN A 289 -16.92 22.84 -2.11
C ASN A 289 -17.50 22.57 -3.51
N PRO A 290 -17.00 23.17 -4.59
CA PRO A 290 -17.61 23.02 -5.91
C PRO A 290 -17.79 21.55 -6.35
N ASN A 291 -16.91 20.64 -5.92
CA ASN A 291 -16.90 19.26 -6.38
C ASN A 291 -17.26 18.24 -5.29
N ILE A 292 -17.06 18.56 -4.00
CA ILE A 292 -17.19 17.60 -2.90
C ILE A 292 -18.22 18.08 -1.88
N TYR A 293 -19.13 17.19 -1.52
CA TYR A 293 -20.07 17.32 -0.41
C TYR A 293 -19.78 16.21 0.60
N GLN A 294 -19.50 16.59 1.85
CA GLN A 294 -19.12 15.63 2.90
C GLN A 294 -19.89 15.93 4.18
N VAL A 295 -20.36 14.86 4.82
CA VAL A 295 -20.92 14.90 6.17
C VAL A 295 -20.21 13.83 6.99
N SER A 296 -19.73 14.20 8.17
CA SER A 296 -19.10 13.27 9.09
C SER A 296 -19.60 13.48 10.50
N MET A 297 -19.61 12.40 11.27
CA MET A 297 -19.94 12.39 12.70
C MET A 297 -19.00 11.46 13.46
N GLY A 298 -18.68 11.83 14.68
CA GLY A 298 -17.85 11.01 15.54
C GLY A 298 -18.03 11.33 17.01
N THR A 299 -17.92 10.31 17.86
CA THR A 299 -17.99 10.43 19.33
C THR A 299 -17.22 9.31 19.99
N GLY A 300 -16.77 9.54 21.21
CA GLY A 300 -16.15 8.52 22.06
C GLY A 300 -16.70 8.60 23.47
N PHE A 301 -17.12 7.49 24.02
CA PHE A 301 -17.68 7.40 25.36
C PHE A 301 -17.11 6.25 26.17
N GLU A 302 -16.99 6.45 27.45
CA GLU A 302 -16.59 5.42 28.42
C GLU A 302 -17.77 4.48 28.72
N LEU A 303 -17.51 3.16 28.66
CA LEU A 303 -18.53 2.15 28.95
C LEU A 303 -18.75 1.91 30.46
N GLY A 304 -18.01 2.66 31.28
CA GLY A 304 -18.04 2.58 32.74
C GLY A 304 -16.70 2.14 33.33
N LYS A 305 -16.56 2.17 34.65
CA LYS A 305 -15.28 1.84 35.33
C LYS A 305 -14.74 0.48 34.88
N LYS A 306 -13.51 0.44 34.43
CA LYS A 306 -12.79 -0.76 33.95
C LYS A 306 -13.39 -1.45 32.72
N LYS A 307 -14.40 -0.85 32.07
CA LYS A 307 -15.03 -1.43 30.86
C LYS A 307 -14.47 -0.83 29.55
N GLY A 308 -13.52 0.10 29.65
CA GLY A 308 -12.91 0.73 28.50
C GLY A 308 -13.76 1.83 27.84
N ALA A 309 -13.38 2.22 26.65
CA ALA A 309 -14.03 3.26 25.87
C ALA A 309 -14.37 2.74 24.47
N LEU A 310 -15.47 3.23 23.91
CA LEU A 310 -15.90 2.96 22.54
C LEU A 310 -15.94 4.27 21.76
N ASN A 311 -15.24 4.31 20.65
CA ASN A 311 -15.34 5.37 19.65
C ASN A 311 -16.15 4.88 18.45
N VAL A 312 -17.04 5.74 17.99
CA VAL A 312 -17.87 5.52 16.80
C VAL A 312 -17.67 6.70 15.86
N SER A 313 -17.37 6.44 14.62
CA SER A 313 -17.30 7.47 13.59
C SER A 313 -17.94 7.00 12.30
N ALA A 314 -18.59 7.91 11.60
CA ALA A 314 -19.15 7.70 10.28
C ALA A 314 -18.85 8.92 9.41
N ASP A 315 -18.61 8.67 8.13
CA ASP A 315 -18.31 9.69 7.13
C ASP A 315 -18.97 9.30 5.82
N TYR A 316 -19.58 10.26 5.16
CA TYR A 316 -20.08 10.14 3.80
C TYR A 316 -19.56 11.31 2.97
N ALA A 317 -18.97 11.01 1.82
CA ALA A 317 -18.50 11.98 0.86
C ALA A 317 -19.04 11.66 -0.54
N TYR A 318 -19.50 12.69 -1.23
CA TYR A 318 -19.94 12.64 -2.62
C TYR A 318 -19.10 13.63 -3.42
N ASN A 319 -18.54 13.17 -4.55
CA ASN A 319 -17.76 14.00 -5.47
C ASN A 319 -18.34 13.92 -6.88
N THR A 320 -18.44 15.07 -7.54
CA THR A 320 -18.80 15.16 -8.96
C THR A 320 -17.97 16.24 -9.63
N ASN A 321 -17.48 15.95 -10.83
CA ASN A 321 -16.69 16.92 -11.60
C ASN A 321 -17.53 18.05 -12.19
N ASN A 322 -18.80 17.76 -12.41
CA ASN A 322 -19.74 18.74 -12.95
C ASN A 322 -21.09 18.61 -12.23
N PRO A 323 -21.42 19.54 -11.32
CA PRO A 323 -22.69 19.51 -10.58
C PRO A 323 -23.93 19.63 -11.48
N ILE A 324 -23.80 20.18 -12.68
CA ILE A 324 -24.92 20.32 -13.64
C ILE A 324 -25.14 19.02 -14.41
N SER A 325 -24.06 18.24 -14.62
CA SER A 325 -24.07 17.02 -15.42
C SER A 325 -23.37 15.92 -14.61
N SER A 326 -24.15 15.22 -13.80
CA SER A 326 -23.65 14.27 -12.80
C SER A 326 -23.36 12.86 -13.35
N TYR A 327 -23.09 12.72 -14.65
CA TYR A 327 -22.79 11.40 -15.24
C TYR A 327 -21.57 10.72 -14.62
N GLN A 328 -20.65 11.50 -14.08
CA GLN A 328 -19.47 10.96 -13.42
C GLN A 328 -19.43 11.45 -11.98
N HIS A 329 -19.45 10.50 -11.06
CA HIS A 329 -19.39 10.80 -9.64
C HIS A 329 -18.71 9.70 -8.86
N TYR A 330 -18.17 10.06 -7.70
CA TYR A 330 -17.60 9.12 -6.72
C TYR A 330 -18.30 9.30 -5.37
N GLN A 331 -18.66 8.18 -4.74
CA GLN A 331 -19.26 8.16 -3.42
C GLN A 331 -18.40 7.32 -2.49
N ARG A 332 -18.28 7.78 -1.25
CA ARG A 332 -17.62 7.04 -0.19
C ARG A 332 -18.44 7.12 1.08
N ALA A 333 -18.69 5.97 1.71
CA ALA A 333 -19.17 5.90 3.08
C ALA A 333 -18.19 5.07 3.92
N THR A 334 -17.81 5.57 5.08
CA THR A 334 -16.95 4.85 6.00
C THR A 334 -17.54 4.85 7.41
N THR A 335 -17.40 3.72 8.11
CA THR A 335 -17.78 3.63 9.53
C THR A 335 -16.65 2.93 10.27
N LYS A 336 -16.29 3.46 11.43
CA LYS A 336 -15.31 2.83 12.31
C LYS A 336 -15.88 2.72 13.72
N LEU A 337 -15.78 1.52 14.28
CA LEU A 337 -16.00 1.24 15.69
C LEU A 337 -14.64 0.88 16.29
N LEU A 338 -14.21 1.58 17.34
CA LEU A 338 -12.95 1.31 18.02
C LEU A 338 -13.18 1.15 19.51
N TYR A 339 -12.92 -0.03 20.01
CA TYR A 339 -12.94 -0.35 21.43
C TYR A 339 -11.53 -0.35 22.00
N SER A 340 -11.30 0.46 23.03
CA SER A 340 -10.03 0.56 23.76
C SER A 340 -10.23 0.14 25.20
N ASN A 341 -9.37 -0.75 25.70
CA ASN A 341 -9.40 -1.16 27.10
C ASN A 341 -8.00 -1.50 27.63
N THR A 342 -7.90 -1.61 28.94
CA THR A 342 -6.72 -2.08 29.66
C THR A 342 -7.06 -3.30 30.51
N PHE A 343 -6.13 -4.27 30.54
CA PHE A 343 -6.29 -5.52 31.28
C PHE A 343 -5.10 -5.76 32.20
N PHE A 344 -5.21 -6.72 33.12
CA PHE A 344 -4.13 -7.15 34.02
C PHE A 344 -3.51 -6.00 34.81
N ASN A 345 -4.35 -5.24 35.54
CA ASN A 345 -3.94 -4.06 36.31
C ASN A 345 -3.20 -3.03 35.43
N ASN A 346 -3.79 -2.69 34.30
CA ASN A 346 -3.29 -1.73 33.31
C ASN A 346 -1.95 -2.11 32.63
N LYS A 347 -1.55 -3.38 32.76
CA LYS A 347 -0.32 -3.84 32.09
C LYS A 347 -0.50 -4.10 30.60
N LEU A 348 -1.69 -4.54 30.19
CA LEU A 348 -2.02 -4.77 28.78
C LEU A 348 -3.03 -3.73 28.30
N ARG A 349 -2.63 -2.86 27.39
CA ARG A 349 -3.54 -1.95 26.67
C ARG A 349 -3.85 -2.55 25.31
N THR A 350 -5.14 -2.60 24.95
CA THR A 350 -5.60 -3.10 23.67
C THR A 350 -6.50 -2.11 22.97
N ASN A 351 -6.42 -2.05 21.65
CA ASN A 351 -7.36 -1.37 20.77
C ASN A 351 -7.87 -2.41 19.78
N SER A 352 -9.17 -2.55 19.66
CA SER A 352 -9.80 -3.43 18.67
C SER A 352 -10.77 -2.63 17.84
N SER A 353 -10.62 -2.64 16.53
CA SER A 353 -11.50 -1.89 15.63
C SER A 353 -12.16 -2.78 14.60
N PHE A 354 -13.37 -2.37 14.24
CA PHE A 354 -14.11 -2.80 13.08
C PHE A 354 -14.26 -1.59 12.16
N ASP A 355 -13.75 -1.69 10.96
CA ASP A 355 -13.85 -0.67 9.93
C ASP A 355 -14.73 -1.21 8.80
N PHE A 356 -15.68 -0.41 8.35
CA PHE A 356 -16.47 -0.64 7.16
C PHE A 356 -16.20 0.46 6.14
N ILE A 357 -16.06 0.08 4.89
CA ILE A 357 -15.93 1.00 3.77
C ILE A 357 -16.87 0.59 2.63
N TYR A 358 -17.50 1.60 2.05
CA TYR A 358 -18.21 1.53 0.80
C TYR A 358 -17.65 2.63 -0.12
N GLY A 359 -17.21 2.27 -1.31
CA GLY A 359 -16.81 3.17 -2.37
C GLY A 359 -17.57 2.84 -3.65
N LYS A 360 -18.01 3.86 -4.38
CA LYS A 360 -18.60 3.68 -5.71
C LYS A 360 -18.15 4.79 -6.63
N ASP A 361 -17.46 4.42 -7.69
CA ASP A 361 -17.07 5.29 -8.79
C ASP A 361 -17.95 4.95 -9.98
N GLN A 362 -18.68 5.91 -10.52
CA GLN A 362 -19.66 5.66 -11.56
C GLN A 362 -19.53 6.69 -12.67
N ARG A 363 -19.51 6.20 -13.89
CA ARG A 363 -19.72 6.97 -15.11
C ARG A 363 -20.94 6.40 -15.82
N GLU A 364 -22.02 7.13 -15.82
CA GLU A 364 -23.25 6.77 -16.55
C GLU A 364 -23.10 7.09 -18.04
N ARG A 365 -23.92 6.46 -18.86
CA ARG A 365 -24.00 6.81 -20.28
C ARG A 365 -24.38 8.28 -20.43
N ASN A 366 -23.60 9.02 -21.22
CA ASN A 366 -23.99 10.37 -21.59
C ASN A 366 -25.19 10.29 -22.57
N PRO A 367 -26.35 10.88 -22.24
CA PRO A 367 -27.52 10.88 -23.13
C PRO A 367 -27.27 11.53 -24.50
N ASP A 368 -26.28 12.44 -24.57
CA ASP A 368 -25.92 13.15 -25.80
C ASP A 368 -24.91 12.38 -26.66
N ASP A 369 -24.38 11.25 -26.14
CA ASP A 369 -23.41 10.39 -26.83
C ASP A 369 -24.04 9.07 -27.24
N GLU A 370 -24.73 9.08 -28.37
CA GLU A 370 -25.31 7.85 -28.93
C GLU A 370 -24.29 6.95 -29.63
N GLN A 371 -23.09 7.43 -29.91
CA GLN A 371 -22.08 6.71 -30.68
C GLN A 371 -21.29 5.73 -29.82
N THR A 372 -20.74 6.20 -28.71
CA THR A 372 -19.88 5.34 -27.87
C THR A 372 -20.64 4.60 -26.80
N LYS A 373 -21.72 5.18 -26.27
CA LYS A 373 -22.53 4.62 -25.18
C LYS A 373 -21.71 4.11 -24.01
N THR A 374 -20.60 4.80 -23.73
CA THR A 374 -19.65 4.36 -22.69
C THR A 374 -20.24 4.52 -21.31
N ALA A 375 -20.21 3.44 -20.54
CA ALA A 375 -20.49 3.45 -19.10
C ALA A 375 -19.47 2.63 -18.35
N SER A 376 -19.23 3.02 -17.10
CA SER A 376 -18.34 2.26 -16.23
C SER A 376 -18.75 2.43 -14.77
N GLU A 377 -18.56 1.38 -13.99
CA GLU A 377 -18.82 1.35 -12.56
C GLU A 377 -17.69 0.59 -11.85
N GLY A 378 -17.22 1.15 -10.73
CA GLY A 378 -16.38 0.44 -9.78
C GLY A 378 -16.99 0.54 -8.40
N ARG A 379 -17.17 -0.58 -7.71
CA ARG A 379 -17.75 -0.65 -6.37
C ARG A 379 -16.83 -1.40 -5.44
N ASP A 380 -16.51 -0.80 -4.31
CA ASP A 380 -15.72 -1.38 -3.25
C ASP A 380 -16.56 -1.50 -1.97
N ILE A 381 -16.71 -2.72 -1.44
CA ILE A 381 -17.32 -2.96 -0.12
C ILE A 381 -16.30 -3.71 0.72
N GLY A 382 -15.87 -3.12 1.83
CA GLY A 382 -14.80 -3.67 2.63
C GLY A 382 -15.08 -3.71 4.11
N PHE A 383 -14.50 -4.73 4.76
CA PHE A 383 -14.50 -4.90 6.21
C PHE A 383 -13.08 -5.17 6.67
N THR A 384 -12.64 -4.44 7.70
CA THR A 384 -11.36 -4.68 8.36
C THR A 384 -11.60 -4.89 9.86
N LEU A 385 -11.12 -6.00 10.37
CA LEU A 385 -10.97 -6.25 11.80
C LEU A 385 -9.50 -6.04 12.14
N ASN A 386 -9.21 -5.15 13.09
CA ASN A 386 -7.86 -4.93 13.58
C ASN A 386 -7.84 -4.98 15.10
N THR A 387 -6.90 -5.70 15.67
CA THR A 387 -6.60 -5.61 17.09
C THR A 387 -5.11 -5.43 17.29
N ASN A 388 -4.77 -4.44 18.08
CA ASN A 388 -3.39 -4.17 18.46
C ASN A 388 -3.29 -3.94 19.96
N GLY A 389 -2.15 -4.25 20.53
CA GLY A 389 -1.96 -4.04 21.95
C GLY A 389 -0.51 -3.97 22.36
N THR A 390 -0.32 -3.37 23.52
CA THR A 390 0.98 -3.26 24.19
C THR A 390 0.90 -3.82 25.59
N TRP A 391 1.70 -4.83 25.85
CA TRP A 391 1.86 -5.42 27.18
C TRP A 391 3.12 -4.86 27.82
N ASN A 392 2.94 -4.11 28.91
CA ASN A 392 4.00 -3.55 29.75
C ASN A 392 4.50 -4.63 30.73
N ILE A 393 5.51 -5.39 30.35
CA ILE A 393 6.06 -6.53 31.12
C ILE A 393 6.99 -6.01 32.21
N ASN A 394 7.88 -5.07 31.88
CA ASN A 394 8.87 -4.43 32.77
C ASN A 394 9.69 -5.41 33.61
N LYS A 395 10.05 -6.58 33.04
CA LYS A 395 10.86 -7.62 33.75
C LYS A 395 12.26 -7.65 33.13
N GLY A 396 13.27 -7.27 33.92
CA GLY A 396 14.66 -7.21 33.46
C GLY A 396 14.82 -6.26 32.27
N TRP A 397 15.40 -6.75 31.19
CA TRP A 397 15.56 -5.98 29.95
C TRP A 397 14.28 -5.87 29.14
N LEU A 398 13.39 -6.87 29.21
CA LEU A 398 12.13 -6.88 28.48
C LEU A 398 11.17 -5.86 29.08
N LYS A 399 10.84 -4.82 28.29
CA LYS A 399 9.97 -3.73 28.70
C LYS A 399 8.54 -3.96 28.20
N THR A 400 8.40 -4.13 26.91
CA THR A 400 7.09 -4.26 26.29
C THR A 400 7.05 -5.38 25.25
N LEU A 401 5.91 -6.01 25.13
CA LEU A 401 5.52 -6.84 24.01
C LEU A 401 4.35 -6.18 23.29
N ARG A 402 4.49 -5.93 22.00
CA ARG A 402 3.43 -5.38 21.15
C ARG A 402 2.94 -6.45 20.20
N TYR A 403 1.66 -6.47 19.93
CA TYR A 403 1.06 -7.32 18.89
C TYR A 403 0.13 -6.50 18.00
N VAL A 404 -0.01 -6.96 16.77
CA VAL A 404 -1.00 -6.46 15.79
C VAL A 404 -1.55 -7.67 15.05
N LEU A 405 -2.88 -7.77 14.99
CA LEU A 405 -3.58 -8.76 14.17
C LEU A 405 -4.60 -8.01 13.32
N SER A 406 -4.63 -8.27 12.04
CA SER A 406 -5.57 -7.64 11.13
C SER A 406 -6.06 -8.61 10.07
N GLY A 407 -7.35 -8.55 9.76
CA GLY A 407 -7.97 -9.26 8.65
C GLY A 407 -8.84 -8.30 7.87
N THR A 408 -8.62 -8.21 6.56
CA THR A 408 -9.41 -7.39 5.64
C THR A 408 -10.03 -8.28 4.58
N TYR A 409 -11.31 -8.07 4.35
CA TYR A 409 -12.04 -8.58 3.20
C TYR A 409 -12.56 -7.39 2.40
N MET A 410 -12.30 -7.39 1.09
CA MET A 410 -12.71 -6.32 0.18
C MET A 410 -13.34 -6.95 -1.06
N ASP A 411 -14.62 -6.70 -1.25
CA ASP A 411 -15.39 -7.06 -2.45
C ASP A 411 -15.31 -5.86 -3.41
N LYS A 412 -14.66 -6.06 -4.54
CA LYS A 412 -14.43 -5.04 -5.57
C LYS A 412 -15.02 -5.52 -6.88
N ASP A 413 -16.10 -4.89 -7.29
CA ASP A 413 -16.73 -5.15 -8.58
C ASP A 413 -16.38 -4.01 -9.54
N SER A 414 -16.05 -4.37 -10.77
CA SER A 414 -15.85 -3.41 -11.85
C SER A 414 -16.68 -3.81 -13.04
N TYR A 415 -17.35 -2.84 -13.66
CA TYR A 415 -18.13 -2.97 -14.88
C TYR A 415 -17.66 -1.92 -15.88
N TYR A 416 -17.57 -2.33 -17.14
CA TYR A 416 -17.26 -1.42 -18.25
C TYR A 416 -18.01 -1.85 -19.50
N GLU A 417 -18.58 -0.89 -20.22
CA GLU A 417 -19.20 -1.11 -21.52
C GLU A 417 -18.90 0.05 -22.48
N THR A 418 -18.81 -0.28 -23.74
CA THR A 418 -18.71 0.70 -24.83
C THR A 418 -19.11 0.07 -26.17
N VAL A 419 -19.44 0.90 -27.15
CA VAL A 419 -19.66 0.44 -28.52
C VAL A 419 -18.30 0.23 -29.20
N TYR A 420 -18.07 -0.99 -29.66
CA TYR A 420 -16.94 -1.33 -30.52
C TYR A 420 -17.39 -1.32 -31.97
N SER A 421 -16.65 -0.60 -32.82
CA SER A 421 -16.88 -0.55 -34.26
C SER A 421 -15.64 -1.02 -34.99
N SER A 422 -15.76 -2.07 -35.75
CA SER A 422 -14.67 -2.67 -36.51
C SER A 422 -15.18 -3.45 -37.71
N ALA A 423 -14.30 -3.85 -38.62
CA ALA A 423 -14.66 -4.73 -39.71
C ALA A 423 -15.12 -6.09 -39.14
N THR A 424 -16.16 -6.66 -39.73
CA THR A 424 -16.62 -8.02 -39.41
C THR A 424 -15.48 -9.01 -39.62
N SER A 425 -15.12 -9.75 -38.58
CA SER A 425 -13.99 -10.69 -38.62
C SER A 425 -14.25 -11.95 -37.80
N PRO A 426 -13.74 -13.11 -38.24
CA PRO A 426 -13.81 -14.35 -37.48
C PRO A 426 -12.95 -14.29 -36.21
N TYR A 427 -13.40 -15.04 -35.20
CA TYR A 427 -12.60 -15.27 -33.99
C TYR A 427 -13.01 -16.56 -33.28
N SER A 428 -12.24 -16.95 -32.26
CA SER A 428 -12.60 -18.04 -31.35
C SER A 428 -12.28 -17.66 -29.89
N MET A 429 -12.97 -18.32 -28.97
CA MET A 429 -12.74 -18.13 -27.52
C MET A 429 -11.96 -19.28 -26.89
N THR A 430 -11.44 -20.20 -27.68
CA THR A 430 -10.67 -21.33 -27.16
C THR A 430 -9.43 -20.91 -26.39
N THR A 431 -9.09 -21.68 -25.37
CA THR A 431 -7.85 -21.57 -24.61
C THR A 431 -6.80 -22.61 -24.99
N THR A 432 -7.10 -23.43 -25.99
CA THR A 432 -6.24 -24.52 -26.47
C THR A 432 -5.21 -23.98 -27.45
N ASN A 433 -3.94 -24.17 -27.13
CA ASN A 433 -2.84 -23.76 -28.01
C ASN A 433 -2.84 -24.56 -29.31
N GLY A 434 -2.72 -23.89 -30.45
CA GLY A 434 -2.68 -24.48 -31.77
C GLY A 434 -4.06 -24.96 -32.28
N ALA A 435 -5.15 -24.65 -31.58
CA ALA A 435 -6.49 -25.05 -32.03
C ALA A 435 -6.87 -24.32 -33.30
N VAL A 436 -7.33 -25.09 -34.29
CA VAL A 436 -7.83 -24.61 -35.58
C VAL A 436 -9.34 -24.90 -35.61
N LEU A 437 -10.13 -23.83 -35.55
CA LEU A 437 -11.59 -23.91 -35.45
C LEU A 437 -12.27 -23.27 -36.65
N SER A 438 -13.37 -23.91 -37.14
CA SER A 438 -14.21 -23.34 -38.18
C SER A 438 -15.65 -23.14 -37.67
N ASN A 439 -16.46 -22.42 -38.41
CA ASN A 439 -17.90 -22.27 -38.16
C ASN A 439 -18.73 -23.51 -38.51
N PHE A 440 -18.15 -24.50 -39.19
CA PHE A 440 -18.82 -25.77 -39.54
C PHE A 440 -18.16 -26.97 -38.88
N ALA A 441 -18.93 -27.77 -38.21
CA ALA A 441 -18.48 -29.07 -37.70
C ALA A 441 -18.14 -30.01 -38.86
N GLY A 442 -17.07 -30.77 -38.74
CA GLY A 442 -16.67 -31.78 -39.70
C GLY A 442 -16.16 -31.30 -41.05
N GLN A 443 -15.86 -29.99 -41.18
CA GLN A 443 -15.27 -29.45 -42.40
C GLN A 443 -13.86 -30.03 -42.63
N HIS A 444 -13.65 -30.65 -43.76
CA HIS A 444 -12.35 -31.19 -44.17
C HIS A 444 -11.52 -30.10 -44.83
N ILE A 445 -10.31 -29.88 -44.30
CA ILE A 445 -9.32 -28.91 -44.80
C ILE A 445 -8.01 -29.66 -44.93
N TYR A 446 -7.27 -29.41 -46.00
CA TYR A 446 -5.99 -30.05 -46.28
C TYR A 446 -4.84 -29.05 -46.21
N ASP A 447 -3.71 -29.48 -45.67
CA ASP A 447 -2.47 -28.70 -45.70
C ASP A 447 -1.76 -28.79 -47.07
N ALA A 448 -0.62 -28.09 -47.24
CA ALA A 448 0.15 -28.11 -48.48
C ALA A 448 0.67 -29.50 -48.88
N ASN A 449 0.70 -30.47 -47.96
CA ASN A 449 1.15 -31.82 -48.19
C ASN A 449 -0.01 -32.79 -48.43
N GLY A 450 -1.23 -32.28 -48.44
CA GLY A 450 -2.45 -33.08 -48.63
C GLY A 450 -2.93 -33.78 -47.36
N ASN A 451 -2.39 -33.41 -46.16
CA ASN A 451 -2.88 -33.97 -44.92
C ASN A 451 -4.14 -33.23 -44.47
N GLN A 452 -5.15 -33.97 -44.04
CA GLN A 452 -6.37 -33.40 -43.54
C GLN A 452 -6.14 -32.68 -42.19
N ILE A 453 -6.56 -31.43 -42.08
CA ILE A 453 -6.62 -30.66 -40.85
C ILE A 453 -8.01 -30.89 -40.27
N THR A 454 -8.07 -31.52 -39.12
CA THR A 454 -9.35 -31.86 -38.47
C THR A 454 -9.85 -30.63 -37.68
N ASN A 455 -11.12 -30.27 -37.88
CA ASN A 455 -11.82 -29.35 -37.03
C ASN A 455 -12.11 -30.02 -35.68
N PHE A 456 -11.76 -29.33 -34.57
CA PHE A 456 -12.10 -29.81 -33.25
C PHE A 456 -13.61 -29.66 -33.05
N GLY A 457 -14.28 -30.73 -32.81
CA GLY A 457 -15.72 -30.78 -32.70
C GLY A 457 -16.30 -29.84 -31.67
N PRO A 458 -17.51 -29.59 -31.73
CA PRO A 458 -18.13 -28.39 -31.33
C PRO A 458 -19.30 -28.59 -30.39
N GLU A 459 -19.26 -28.00 -29.26
CA GLU A 459 -20.45 -27.98 -28.42
C GLU A 459 -20.75 -26.58 -27.90
N ASP A 460 -19.77 -25.69 -27.97
CA ASP A 460 -19.89 -24.29 -27.51
C ASP A 460 -18.90 -23.37 -28.24
N ILE A 461 -18.90 -22.09 -27.89
CA ILE A 461 -18.00 -21.06 -28.46
C ILE A 461 -16.51 -21.37 -28.31
N ASN A 462 -16.12 -22.29 -27.41
CA ASN A 462 -14.74 -22.71 -27.26
C ASN A 462 -14.33 -23.74 -28.32
N HIS A 463 -15.31 -24.27 -29.06
CA HIS A 463 -15.11 -25.30 -30.05
C HIS A 463 -15.48 -24.87 -31.48
N TYR A 464 -15.98 -23.63 -31.66
CA TYR A 464 -16.30 -23.04 -32.95
C TYR A 464 -15.56 -21.73 -33.19
N ALA A 465 -15.36 -21.42 -34.46
CA ALA A 465 -15.13 -20.06 -34.88
C ALA A 465 -16.48 -19.34 -34.99
N VAL A 466 -16.53 -18.13 -34.49
CA VAL A 466 -17.66 -17.21 -34.60
C VAL A 466 -17.21 -15.91 -35.26
N TYR A 467 -18.10 -14.98 -35.54
CA TYR A 467 -17.69 -13.68 -36.07
C TYR A 467 -18.25 -12.52 -35.24
N LEU A 468 -17.51 -11.42 -35.22
CA LEU A 468 -17.96 -10.17 -34.66
C LEU A 468 -18.74 -9.35 -35.66
N PRO A 469 -19.91 -8.80 -35.31
CA PRO A 469 -20.57 -7.80 -36.13
C PRO A 469 -19.69 -6.54 -36.27
N SER A 470 -19.98 -5.73 -37.29
CA SER A 470 -19.24 -4.49 -37.56
C SER A 470 -19.39 -3.43 -36.45
N SER A 471 -20.45 -3.53 -35.69
CA SER A 471 -20.67 -2.69 -34.50
C SER A 471 -21.47 -3.47 -33.47
N TYR A 472 -21.01 -3.44 -32.22
CA TYR A 472 -21.69 -4.06 -31.09
C TYR A 472 -21.38 -3.37 -29.80
N LEU A 473 -22.27 -3.50 -28.82
CA LEU A 473 -22.03 -3.05 -27.45
C LEU A 473 -21.31 -4.18 -26.70
N GLY A 474 -20.02 -4.01 -26.46
CA GLY A 474 -19.24 -4.96 -25.68
C GLY A 474 -19.14 -4.51 -24.22
N HIS A 475 -19.21 -5.46 -23.30
CA HIS A 475 -19.04 -5.20 -21.88
C HIS A 475 -18.24 -6.30 -21.21
N TYR A 476 -17.70 -6.01 -20.01
CA TYR A 476 -17.11 -7.00 -19.14
C TYR A 476 -17.27 -6.63 -17.67
N GLU A 477 -17.17 -7.63 -16.84
CA GLU A 477 -17.26 -7.52 -15.39
C GLU A 477 -16.04 -8.17 -14.74
N ILE A 478 -15.60 -7.58 -13.63
CA ILE A 478 -14.58 -8.15 -12.74
C ILE A 478 -15.16 -8.25 -11.34
N ASP A 479 -15.37 -9.48 -10.86
CA ASP A 479 -15.71 -9.81 -9.47
C ASP A 479 -14.38 -10.15 -8.75
N SER A 480 -13.84 -9.21 -7.99
CA SER A 480 -12.58 -9.33 -7.27
C SER A 480 -12.84 -9.30 -5.77
N ARG A 481 -12.48 -10.36 -5.05
CA ARG A 481 -12.68 -10.48 -3.59
C ARG A 481 -11.34 -10.69 -2.92
N GLU A 482 -10.78 -9.59 -2.45
CA GLU A 482 -9.47 -9.57 -1.82
C GLU A 482 -9.55 -9.98 -0.35
N VAL A 483 -8.65 -10.85 0.06
CA VAL A 483 -8.45 -11.27 1.46
C VAL A 483 -7.02 -10.93 1.85
N ASN A 484 -6.86 -10.12 2.90
CA ASN A 484 -5.56 -9.73 3.42
C ASN A 484 -5.51 -10.06 4.91
N LEU A 485 -4.56 -10.89 5.32
CA LEU A 485 -4.32 -11.26 6.70
C LEU A 485 -2.94 -10.76 7.13
N PHE A 486 -2.87 -10.19 8.32
CA PHE A 486 -1.61 -9.69 8.88
C PHE A 486 -1.51 -9.99 10.37
N ALA A 487 -0.35 -10.49 10.78
CA ALA A 487 -0.01 -10.71 12.18
C ALA A 487 1.42 -10.20 12.44
N LYS A 488 1.63 -9.51 13.57
CA LYS A 488 2.93 -8.98 13.96
C LYS A 488 3.12 -9.04 15.45
N VAL A 489 4.32 -9.40 15.89
CA VAL A 489 4.75 -9.35 17.29
C VAL A 489 6.09 -8.62 17.37
N THR A 490 6.22 -7.69 18.33
CA THR A 490 7.45 -6.93 18.56
C THR A 490 7.76 -6.88 20.05
N SER A 491 8.94 -7.33 20.43
CA SER A 491 9.49 -7.19 21.79
C SER A 491 10.40 -5.96 21.86
N SER A 492 10.29 -5.17 22.92
CA SER A 492 11.20 -4.06 23.18
C SER A 492 12.02 -4.38 24.44
N LEU A 493 13.32 -4.47 24.25
CA LEU A 493 14.29 -4.61 25.34
C LEU A 493 14.97 -3.26 25.56
N PHE A 494 15.22 -2.93 26.81
CA PHE A 494 15.89 -1.67 27.16
C PHE A 494 16.95 -1.92 28.22
N LYS A 495 18.15 -1.36 27.99
CA LYS A 495 19.25 -1.34 28.94
C LYS A 495 19.90 0.04 28.94
N ALA A 496 19.98 0.64 30.12
CA ALA A 496 20.76 1.83 30.35
C ALA A 496 22.02 1.46 31.12
N SER A 497 23.17 2.07 30.76
CA SER A 497 24.44 1.91 31.45
C SER A 497 25.24 3.22 31.35
N GLY A 498 25.30 3.97 32.44
CA GLY A 498 25.94 5.29 32.49
C GLY A 498 25.32 6.27 31.50
N HIS A 499 26.11 6.74 30.54
CA HIS A 499 25.68 7.68 29.50
C HIS A 499 25.12 7.00 28.23
N VAL A 500 24.99 5.67 28.26
CA VAL A 500 24.55 4.88 27.11
C VAL A 500 23.18 4.21 27.36
N ASN A 501 22.27 4.39 26.41
CA ASN A 501 20.96 3.76 26.43
C ASN A 501 20.79 2.93 25.14
N ASN A 502 20.49 1.64 25.30
CA ASN A 502 20.16 0.74 24.20
C ASN A 502 18.69 0.35 24.29
N ARG A 503 17.99 0.50 23.17
CA ARG A 503 16.64 0.00 23.00
C ARG A 503 16.61 -0.94 21.82
N ILE A 504 16.58 -2.24 22.10
CA ILE A 504 16.57 -3.27 21.07
C ILE A 504 15.12 -3.67 20.79
N LEU A 505 14.73 -3.62 19.53
CA LEU A 505 13.47 -4.17 19.01
C LEU A 505 13.75 -5.51 18.33
N ILE A 506 13.01 -6.52 18.69
CA ILE A 506 13.03 -7.84 18.02
C ILE A 506 11.61 -8.19 17.67
N GLY A 507 11.35 -8.52 16.43
CA GLY A 507 10.01 -8.85 16.01
C GLY A 507 9.93 -9.72 14.78
N ALA A 508 8.72 -10.20 14.55
CA ALA A 508 8.35 -10.94 13.35
C ALA A 508 6.95 -10.54 12.92
N ASP A 509 6.71 -10.65 11.63
CA ASP A 509 5.39 -10.46 11.03
C ASP A 509 5.11 -11.52 9.96
N PHE A 510 3.84 -11.76 9.74
CA PHE A 510 3.32 -12.64 8.71
C PHE A 510 2.21 -11.91 7.97
N ARG A 511 2.20 -12.06 6.65
CA ARG A 511 1.17 -11.55 5.76
C ARG A 511 0.72 -12.64 4.81
N SER A 512 -0.59 -12.66 4.51
CA SER A 512 -1.16 -13.51 3.48
C SER A 512 -2.14 -12.70 2.65
N ASP A 513 -1.88 -12.55 1.36
CA ASP A 513 -2.69 -11.78 0.41
C ASP A 513 -3.21 -12.73 -0.67
N GLY A 514 -4.51 -12.69 -0.95
CA GLY A 514 -5.14 -13.52 -1.97
C GLY A 514 -6.43 -12.95 -2.51
N ASN A 515 -6.93 -13.53 -3.58
CA ASN A 515 -8.17 -13.15 -4.22
C ASN A 515 -9.06 -14.38 -4.42
N VAL A 516 -10.30 -14.30 -3.94
CA VAL A 516 -11.28 -15.41 -3.99
C VAL A 516 -12.52 -15.06 -4.85
N GLY A 517 -12.43 -14.01 -5.67
CA GLY A 517 -13.48 -13.58 -6.58
C GLY A 517 -13.66 -14.52 -7.76
N LYS A 518 -14.78 -14.37 -8.46
CA LYS A 518 -15.04 -15.10 -9.72
C LYS A 518 -14.13 -14.65 -10.84
N GLY A 519 -13.54 -13.44 -10.67
CA GLY A 519 -12.63 -12.87 -11.62
C GLY A 519 -13.29 -12.17 -12.79
N LYS A 520 -12.65 -12.25 -13.94
CA LYS A 520 -13.04 -11.55 -15.15
C LYS A 520 -14.02 -12.37 -15.99
N THR A 521 -15.17 -11.77 -16.26
CA THR A 521 -16.24 -12.39 -17.05
C THR A 521 -16.79 -11.43 -18.10
N TYR A 522 -17.23 -11.96 -19.22
CA TYR A 522 -17.91 -11.23 -20.30
C TYR A 522 -18.64 -12.20 -21.22
N ASP A 523 -19.56 -11.68 -22.03
CA ASP A 523 -20.25 -12.47 -23.08
C ASP A 523 -19.27 -12.78 -24.22
N PRO A 524 -18.95 -14.02 -24.49
CA PRO A 524 -18.07 -14.39 -25.58
C PRO A 524 -18.56 -13.94 -26.97
N SER A 525 -19.83 -13.70 -27.17
CA SER A 525 -20.38 -13.19 -28.44
C SER A 525 -20.16 -11.69 -28.64
N THR A 526 -19.89 -10.94 -27.56
CA THR A 526 -19.67 -9.50 -27.57
C THR A 526 -18.47 -9.13 -26.69
N PRO A 527 -17.28 -9.66 -26.98
CA PRO A 527 -16.09 -9.46 -26.13
C PRO A 527 -15.70 -7.98 -26.05
N PRO A 528 -15.15 -7.54 -24.91
CA PRO A 528 -14.87 -6.12 -24.67
C PRO A 528 -13.80 -5.52 -25.59
N TYR A 529 -12.91 -6.31 -26.13
CA TYR A 529 -11.87 -5.86 -27.07
C TYR A 529 -11.26 -7.03 -27.81
N ARG A 530 -10.93 -6.80 -29.09
CA ARG A 530 -10.18 -7.75 -29.91
C ARG A 530 -9.26 -7.04 -30.89
N SER A 531 -8.06 -7.56 -31.03
CA SER A 531 -7.17 -7.18 -32.11
C SER A 531 -7.64 -7.79 -33.42
N GLN A 532 -7.78 -6.96 -34.45
CA GLN A 532 -8.18 -7.41 -35.78
C GLN A 532 -7.05 -8.09 -36.58
N TYR A 533 -5.80 -7.92 -36.16
CA TYR A 533 -4.65 -8.23 -36.96
C TYR A 533 -3.76 -9.35 -36.43
N GLY A 534 -4.17 -10.08 -35.42
CA GLY A 534 -3.39 -11.20 -34.85
C GLY A 534 -2.04 -10.83 -34.25
N HIS A 535 -1.62 -9.57 -34.34
CA HIS A 535 -0.33 -9.12 -33.82
C HIS A 535 -0.36 -8.80 -32.32
N ASN A 536 -1.52 -8.44 -31.82
CA ASN A 536 -1.72 -8.12 -30.41
C ASN A 536 -2.51 -9.26 -29.74
N SER A 537 -2.12 -9.55 -28.52
CA SER A 537 -2.82 -10.55 -27.73
C SER A 537 -4.25 -10.10 -27.40
N SER A 538 -5.17 -11.04 -27.36
CA SER A 538 -6.48 -10.90 -26.74
C SER A 538 -6.47 -11.51 -25.34
N PHE A 539 -7.56 -11.39 -24.61
CA PHE A 539 -7.68 -11.97 -23.27
C PHE A 539 -8.85 -12.96 -23.20
N ARG A 540 -8.92 -13.70 -22.10
CA ARG A 540 -9.97 -14.67 -21.81
C ARG A 540 -10.59 -14.39 -20.43
N PRO A 541 -11.79 -14.87 -20.16
CA PRO A 541 -12.30 -14.97 -18.80
C PRO A 541 -11.28 -15.67 -17.89
N ARG A 542 -11.15 -15.18 -16.66
CA ARG A 542 -10.18 -15.73 -15.70
C ARG A 542 -10.80 -15.79 -14.32
N ASN A 543 -10.76 -16.97 -13.70
CA ASN A 543 -11.22 -17.17 -12.33
C ASN A 543 -10.08 -16.85 -11.34
N TYR A 544 -10.31 -15.92 -10.42
CA TYR A 544 -9.28 -15.51 -9.46
C TYR A 544 -9.10 -16.50 -8.31
N LYS A 545 -10.08 -17.37 -8.05
CA LYS A 545 -9.96 -18.45 -7.05
C LYS A 545 -8.86 -19.45 -7.36
N ASP A 546 -8.47 -19.56 -8.63
CA ASP A 546 -7.43 -20.49 -9.08
C ASP A 546 -6.02 -19.95 -8.82
N ILE A 547 -5.90 -18.68 -8.38
CA ILE A 547 -4.63 -18.04 -8.10
C ILE A 547 -4.24 -18.28 -6.63
N PRO A 548 -3.05 -18.85 -6.37
CA PRO A 548 -2.60 -19.08 -5.01
C PRO A 548 -2.39 -17.80 -4.19
N PHE A 549 -2.62 -17.89 -2.88
CA PHE A 549 -2.28 -16.81 -1.96
C PHE A 549 -0.77 -16.59 -1.89
N ILE A 550 -0.35 -15.33 -1.80
CA ILE A 550 1.04 -14.98 -1.48
C ILE A 550 1.20 -14.97 0.03
N ASN A 551 2.11 -15.79 0.55
CA ASN A 551 2.47 -15.79 1.94
C ASN A 551 3.85 -15.15 2.12
N GLN A 552 3.93 -14.18 3.01
CA GLN A 552 5.15 -13.45 3.32
C GLN A 552 5.43 -13.51 4.80
N PHE A 553 6.66 -13.84 5.16
CA PHE A 553 7.18 -13.83 6.52
C PHE A 553 8.29 -12.81 6.64
N GLY A 554 8.26 -11.99 7.69
CA GLY A 554 9.30 -11.02 8.02
C GLY A 554 9.83 -11.24 9.44
N ALA A 555 11.15 -11.12 9.61
CA ALA A 555 11.80 -11.13 10.93
C ALA A 555 12.81 -9.97 10.98
N TYR A 556 12.93 -9.31 12.13
CA TYR A 556 13.81 -8.16 12.25
C TYR A 556 14.38 -7.96 13.64
N VAL A 557 15.54 -7.32 13.67
CA VAL A 557 16.19 -6.79 14.87
C VAL A 557 16.71 -5.38 14.60
N GLU A 558 16.46 -4.46 15.55
CA GLU A 558 16.90 -3.08 15.46
C GLU A 558 17.37 -2.61 16.83
N ASP A 559 18.54 -1.97 16.89
CA ASP A 559 19.01 -1.27 18.07
C ASP A 559 18.91 0.26 17.87
N ASN A 560 18.26 0.92 18.81
CA ASN A 560 18.22 2.35 18.95
C ASN A 560 19.19 2.74 20.08
N PHE A 561 20.44 3.00 19.70
CA PHE A 561 21.54 3.36 20.57
C PHE A 561 21.56 4.87 20.77
N LYS A 562 21.59 5.30 22.03
CA LYS A 562 21.78 6.71 22.40
C LYS A 562 22.96 6.82 23.33
N TRP A 563 23.92 7.66 22.97
CA TRP A 563 25.08 8.00 23.80
C TRP A 563 25.11 9.49 24.09
N SER A 564 24.98 9.86 25.36
CA SER A 564 25.16 11.22 25.83
C SER A 564 26.67 11.44 26.11
N ILE A 565 27.39 11.95 25.10
CA ILE A 565 28.86 12.16 25.13
C ILE A 565 29.23 13.15 26.20
N SER A 566 28.47 14.24 26.33
CA SER A 566 28.54 15.20 27.44
C SER A 566 27.12 15.58 27.78
N GLY A 567 26.81 16.12 28.94
CA GLY A 567 25.43 16.42 29.36
C GLY A 567 24.56 17.22 28.35
N THR A 568 25.11 17.58 27.20
CA THR A 568 24.47 18.41 26.16
C THR A 568 24.62 17.88 24.74
N HIS A 569 25.53 16.90 24.48
CA HIS A 569 25.79 16.36 23.15
C HIS A 569 25.33 14.90 23.11
N ASP A 570 24.32 14.62 22.29
CA ASP A 570 23.78 13.29 22.11
C ASP A 570 24.14 12.72 20.71
N LEU A 571 24.69 11.51 20.71
CA LEU A 571 24.80 10.68 19.51
C LEU A 571 23.68 9.65 19.55
N ASN A 572 22.84 9.64 18.49
CA ASN A 572 21.78 8.65 18.32
C ASN A 572 22.09 7.81 17.08
N ILE A 573 22.02 6.49 17.20
CA ILE A 573 22.17 5.55 16.08
C ILE A 573 20.99 4.60 16.11
N GLN A 574 20.31 4.46 15.00
CA GLN A 574 19.30 3.45 14.76
C GLN A 574 19.85 2.49 13.71
N ALA A 575 20.14 1.26 14.08
CA ALA A 575 20.72 0.27 13.19
C ALA A 575 19.96 -1.05 13.31
N GLY A 576 19.65 -1.67 12.18
CA GLY A 576 18.94 -2.93 12.18
C GLY A 576 19.03 -3.69 10.87
N VAL A 577 18.56 -4.90 10.91
CA VAL A 577 18.42 -5.78 9.75
C VAL A 577 17.06 -6.46 9.78
N ARG A 578 16.45 -6.56 8.61
CA ARG A 578 15.22 -7.28 8.37
C ARG A 578 15.46 -8.36 7.32
N TYR A 579 14.90 -9.52 7.54
CA TYR A 579 14.79 -10.59 6.55
C TYR A 579 13.32 -10.75 6.17
N ASP A 580 13.02 -10.67 4.89
CA ASP A 580 11.72 -10.96 4.33
C ASP A 580 11.80 -12.16 3.41
N HIS A 581 10.82 -13.05 3.48
CA HIS A 581 10.70 -14.24 2.65
C HIS A 581 9.28 -14.37 2.11
N THR A 582 9.17 -14.70 0.83
CA THR A 582 7.87 -15.05 0.23
C THR A 582 7.89 -16.48 -0.30
N SER A 583 6.71 -17.08 -0.40
CA SER A 583 6.53 -18.44 -0.89
C SER A 583 6.93 -18.65 -2.36
N VAL A 584 7.08 -17.56 -3.15
CA VAL A 584 7.30 -17.65 -4.61
C VAL A 584 8.71 -17.20 -5.02
N VAL A 585 9.15 -16.00 -4.60
CA VAL A 585 10.43 -15.42 -5.09
C VAL A 585 11.57 -15.51 -4.08
N GLY A 586 11.38 -16.23 -2.97
CA GLY A 586 12.42 -16.44 -1.96
C GLY A 586 12.56 -15.28 -0.98
N GLY A 587 13.79 -15.02 -0.52
CA GLY A 587 14.03 -14.07 0.57
C GLY A 587 15.12 -13.05 0.31
N ILE A 588 15.10 -11.97 1.13
CA ILE A 588 16.03 -10.86 1.05
C ILE A 588 16.38 -10.30 2.44
N PHE A 589 17.63 -9.86 2.59
CA PHE A 589 18.07 -9.07 3.74
C PHE A 589 18.08 -7.59 3.45
N SER A 590 17.53 -6.79 4.36
CA SER A 590 17.37 -5.35 4.27
C SER A 590 18.04 -4.64 5.45
N PRO A 591 19.36 -4.42 5.44
CA PRO A 591 20.04 -3.65 6.46
C PRO A 591 19.72 -2.17 6.35
N ARG A 592 19.59 -1.48 7.50
CA ARG A 592 19.29 -0.04 7.58
C ARG A 592 20.02 0.59 8.77
N VAL A 593 20.57 1.79 8.55
CA VAL A 593 21.21 2.58 9.58
C VAL A 593 20.89 4.06 9.40
N ASN A 594 20.50 4.70 10.49
CA ASN A 594 20.37 6.14 10.62
C ASN A 594 21.21 6.60 11.82
N ALA A 595 21.86 7.73 11.69
CA ALA A 595 22.65 8.33 12.77
C ALA A 595 22.39 9.83 12.84
N SER A 596 22.41 10.39 14.06
CA SER A 596 22.44 11.83 14.26
C SER A 596 23.29 12.20 15.43
N ILE A 597 23.93 13.36 15.36
CA ILE A 597 24.75 13.92 16.40
C ILE A 597 24.44 15.42 16.61
N ASP A 598 24.27 15.82 17.87
CA ASP A 598 24.13 17.22 18.24
C ASP A 598 25.52 17.83 18.32
N LEU A 599 25.91 18.63 17.30
CA LEU A 599 27.20 19.33 17.29
C LEU A 599 27.19 20.54 18.22
N ILE A 600 26.12 21.31 18.19
CA ILE A 600 25.89 22.45 19.07
C ILE A 600 24.49 22.24 19.69
N PRO A 601 24.40 22.01 20.98
CA PRO A 601 23.16 21.74 21.67
C PRO A 601 22.08 22.77 21.37
N ASN A 602 20.89 22.30 20.99
CA ASN A 602 19.73 23.13 20.64
C ASN A 602 19.90 24.06 19.43
N LEU A 603 21.05 24.07 18.76
CA LEU A 603 21.34 24.93 17.61
C LEU A 603 21.60 24.14 16.35
N LEU A 604 22.56 23.20 16.36
CA LEU A 604 22.98 22.49 15.15
C LEU A 604 23.13 20.99 15.41
N SER A 605 22.38 20.18 14.62
CA SER A 605 22.58 18.74 14.58
C SER A 605 22.85 18.28 13.14
N LEU A 606 23.69 17.25 12.99
CA LEU A 606 23.92 16.53 11.75
C LEU A 606 23.18 15.20 11.78
N GLN A 607 22.73 14.77 10.62
CA GLN A 607 22.10 13.47 10.45
C GLN A 607 22.48 12.82 9.13
N GLY A 608 22.46 11.50 9.09
CA GLY A 608 22.70 10.75 7.87
C GLY A 608 22.29 9.30 8.04
N GLY A 609 22.15 8.62 6.93
CA GLY A 609 21.75 7.23 6.92
C GLY A 609 22.00 6.52 5.60
N TYR A 610 22.00 5.20 5.69
CA TYR A 610 22.01 4.30 4.54
C TYR A 610 21.13 3.09 4.83
N GLY A 611 20.39 2.61 3.82
CA GLY A 611 19.59 1.42 3.99
C GLY A 611 19.07 0.85 2.70
N ILE A 612 18.67 -0.42 2.79
CA ILE A 612 17.99 -1.15 1.73
C ILE A 612 16.54 -1.38 2.15
N ALA A 613 15.63 -1.00 1.27
CA ALA A 613 14.20 -1.26 1.42
C ALA A 613 13.76 -2.18 0.28
N ALA A 614 12.89 -3.14 0.57
CA ALA A 614 12.48 -4.17 -0.38
C ALA A 614 10.95 -4.26 -0.49
N LYS A 615 10.45 -4.46 -1.72
CA LYS A 615 9.03 -4.67 -2.03
C LYS A 615 8.85 -5.99 -2.75
N MET A 616 7.95 -6.82 -2.24
CA MET A 616 7.57 -8.08 -2.87
C MET A 616 6.64 -7.84 -4.06
N PRO A 617 6.67 -8.69 -5.08
CA PRO A 617 5.75 -8.58 -6.21
C PRO A 617 4.31 -8.88 -5.77
N SER A 618 3.34 -8.19 -6.38
CA SER A 618 1.92 -8.46 -6.17
C SER A 618 1.45 -9.67 -6.99
N LEU A 619 0.22 -10.14 -6.74
CA LEU A 619 -0.41 -11.25 -7.47
C LEU A 619 -0.39 -11.04 -8.99
N LEU A 620 -0.57 -9.79 -9.44
CA LEU A 620 -0.54 -9.45 -10.86
C LEU A 620 0.78 -9.83 -11.55
N TYR A 621 1.91 -9.57 -10.86
CA TYR A 621 3.23 -9.87 -11.41
C TYR A 621 3.61 -11.34 -11.22
N LEU A 622 3.18 -11.96 -10.11
CA LEU A 622 3.50 -13.36 -9.83
C LEU A 622 2.71 -14.35 -10.67
N TYR A 623 1.46 -14.02 -10.97
CA TYR A 623 0.54 -14.89 -11.69
C TYR A 623 -0.08 -14.16 -12.89
N PRO A 624 0.74 -13.80 -13.91
CA PRO A 624 0.26 -13.12 -15.09
C PRO A 624 -0.72 -14.00 -15.90
N GLU A 625 -1.52 -13.37 -16.73
CA GLU A 625 -2.40 -14.06 -17.66
C GLU A 625 -1.61 -14.55 -18.87
N ASN A 626 -2.12 -15.62 -19.51
CA ASN A 626 -1.61 -16.04 -20.80
C ASN A 626 -1.97 -15.00 -21.89
N ALA A 627 -1.15 -14.91 -22.93
CA ALA A 627 -1.42 -14.10 -24.09
C ALA A 627 -2.00 -14.98 -25.21
N TYR A 628 -3.15 -14.57 -25.73
CA TYR A 628 -3.90 -15.32 -26.75
C TYR A 628 -3.86 -14.56 -28.07
N PHE A 629 -3.40 -15.23 -29.12
CA PHE A 629 -3.32 -14.67 -30.48
C PHE A 629 -4.24 -15.46 -31.39
N GLU A 630 -4.98 -14.77 -32.21
CA GLU A 630 -5.94 -15.37 -33.12
C GLU A 630 -5.62 -14.94 -34.56
N TYR A 631 -5.40 -15.93 -35.42
CA TYR A 631 -5.06 -15.76 -36.80
C TYR A 631 -6.20 -16.26 -37.66
N ILE A 632 -6.60 -15.48 -38.66
CA ILE A 632 -7.69 -15.81 -39.56
C ILE A 632 -7.12 -16.64 -40.68
N ASN A 633 -7.51 -17.92 -40.74
CA ASN A 633 -7.06 -18.83 -41.78
C ASN A 633 -7.89 -18.71 -43.06
N ILE A 634 -9.20 -18.50 -42.95
CA ILE A 634 -10.11 -18.24 -44.06
C ILE A 634 -11.24 -17.33 -43.60
N ASN A 635 -11.64 -16.39 -44.42
CA ASN A 635 -12.72 -15.47 -44.15
C ASN A 635 -13.58 -15.23 -45.39
N GLU A 636 -14.70 -15.91 -45.46
CA GLU A 636 -15.71 -15.73 -46.53
C GLU A 636 -16.91 -14.88 -46.08
N LEU A 637 -16.87 -14.26 -44.87
CA LEU A 637 -18.00 -13.54 -44.28
C LEU A 637 -18.62 -12.47 -45.20
N THR A 638 -17.77 -11.77 -45.95
CA THR A 638 -18.19 -10.70 -46.86
C THR A 638 -18.26 -11.11 -48.33
N ASN A 639 -18.08 -12.39 -48.64
CA ASN A 639 -18.13 -12.86 -50.03
C ASN A 639 -19.59 -13.07 -50.46
N GLU A 640 -20.15 -12.11 -51.21
CA GLU A 640 -21.52 -12.16 -51.72
C GLU A 640 -21.77 -13.24 -52.76
N ASN A 641 -20.74 -13.78 -53.39
CA ASN A 641 -20.85 -14.87 -54.35
C ASN A 641 -21.15 -16.23 -53.72
N ILE A 642 -21.00 -16.32 -52.40
CA ILE A 642 -21.27 -17.54 -51.63
C ILE A 642 -22.54 -17.31 -50.81
N PRO A 643 -23.53 -18.19 -50.88
CA PRO A 643 -24.70 -18.15 -49.99
C PRO A 643 -24.27 -18.07 -48.53
N GLU A 644 -24.92 -17.24 -47.75
CA GLU A 644 -24.54 -16.98 -46.35
C GLU A 644 -24.38 -18.25 -45.52
N SER A 645 -25.30 -19.22 -45.70
CA SER A 645 -25.26 -20.52 -45.04
C SER A 645 -24.09 -21.43 -45.45
N GLN A 646 -23.36 -21.08 -46.50
CA GLN A 646 -22.22 -21.83 -47.01
C GLN A 646 -20.89 -21.09 -46.85
N ARG A 647 -20.88 -19.87 -46.32
CA ARG A 647 -19.67 -19.08 -46.07
C ARG A 647 -18.85 -19.74 -44.98
N LEU A 648 -17.61 -20.06 -45.30
CA LEU A 648 -16.65 -20.66 -44.39
C LEU A 648 -15.75 -19.59 -43.77
N PHE A 649 -15.54 -19.67 -42.49
CA PHE A 649 -14.49 -18.94 -41.83
C PHE A 649 -13.81 -19.81 -40.78
N MET A 650 -12.51 -19.57 -40.57
CA MET A 650 -11.67 -20.38 -39.71
C MET A 650 -10.58 -19.57 -39.08
N THR A 651 -10.25 -19.92 -37.84
CA THR A 651 -9.24 -19.25 -37.03
C THR A 651 -8.29 -20.26 -36.39
N THR A 652 -7.03 -19.88 -36.25
CA THR A 652 -6.04 -20.57 -35.40
C THR A 652 -5.77 -19.77 -34.16
N THR A 653 -5.80 -20.42 -33.00
CA THR A 653 -5.44 -19.78 -31.71
C THR A 653 -4.06 -20.23 -31.27
N GLU A 654 -3.16 -19.28 -31.08
CA GLU A 654 -1.86 -19.46 -30.45
C GLU A 654 -1.92 -18.96 -29.02
N VAL A 655 -1.45 -19.77 -28.07
CA VAL A 655 -1.40 -19.40 -26.64
C VAL A 655 0.03 -19.31 -26.18
N ARG A 656 0.42 -18.15 -25.68
CA ARG A 656 1.73 -17.94 -25.05
C ARG A 656 1.56 -17.91 -23.55
N GLN A 657 2.18 -18.87 -22.88
CA GLN A 657 2.30 -18.82 -21.43
C GLN A 657 3.28 -17.73 -21.03
N VAL A 658 2.82 -16.83 -20.16
CA VAL A 658 3.66 -15.74 -19.68
C VAL A 658 4.46 -16.24 -18.47
N ASP A 659 5.75 -16.43 -18.67
CA ASP A 659 6.69 -16.88 -17.64
C ASP A 659 7.10 -15.71 -16.73
N ASN A 660 7.13 -15.96 -15.44
CA ASN A 660 7.55 -15.06 -14.38
C ASN A 660 8.64 -15.67 -13.47
N SER A 661 9.22 -16.81 -13.87
CA SER A 661 10.21 -17.54 -13.04
C SER A 661 11.46 -16.71 -12.71
N ASP A 662 11.79 -15.72 -13.52
CA ASP A 662 12.94 -14.83 -13.34
C ASP A 662 12.67 -13.61 -12.44
N LEU A 663 11.46 -13.45 -11.90
CA LEU A 663 11.13 -12.30 -11.06
C LEU A 663 11.99 -12.31 -9.78
N LYS A 664 12.49 -11.11 -9.46
CA LYS A 664 13.30 -10.81 -8.28
C LYS A 664 12.55 -9.86 -7.36
N ILE A 665 12.98 -9.79 -6.12
CA ILE A 665 12.47 -8.82 -5.15
C ILE A 665 13.02 -7.43 -5.48
N ALA A 666 12.14 -6.45 -5.68
CA ALA A 666 12.53 -5.07 -5.93
C ALA A 666 13.22 -4.45 -4.71
N GLN A 667 14.32 -3.72 -4.93
CA GLN A 667 15.14 -3.14 -3.89
C GLN A 667 15.37 -1.65 -4.13
N ASN A 668 15.27 -0.83 -3.09
CA ASN A 668 15.68 0.56 -3.12
C ASN A 668 16.82 0.81 -2.15
N HIS A 669 17.99 1.20 -2.69
CA HIS A 669 19.14 1.63 -1.93
C HIS A 669 19.02 3.12 -1.66
N LYS A 670 18.86 3.49 -0.40
CA LYS A 670 18.67 4.87 0.04
C LYS A 670 19.88 5.36 0.81
N ALA A 671 20.35 6.55 0.49
CA ALA A 671 21.39 7.27 1.22
C ALA A 671 20.93 8.71 1.44
N GLU A 672 21.13 9.21 2.66
CA GLU A 672 20.79 10.60 2.97
C GLU A 672 21.82 11.20 3.95
N VAL A 673 22.03 12.51 3.82
CA VAL A 673 22.83 13.33 4.73
C VAL A 673 22.19 14.69 4.85
N GLY A 674 22.18 15.24 6.05
CA GLY A 674 21.56 16.55 6.27
C GLY A 674 21.95 17.17 7.58
N PHE A 675 21.50 18.41 7.78
CA PHE A 675 21.64 19.13 9.03
C PHE A 675 20.33 19.80 9.42
N ASN A 676 20.20 20.02 10.70
CA ASN A 676 19.12 20.80 11.30
C ASN A 676 19.71 21.97 12.07
N LEU A 677 19.38 23.20 11.64
CA LEU A 677 19.83 24.44 12.26
C LEU A 677 18.61 25.15 12.88
N ARG A 678 18.70 25.43 14.19
CA ARG A 678 17.66 26.11 14.93
C ARG A 678 18.13 27.42 15.50
N VAL A 679 17.59 28.52 14.99
CA VAL A 679 17.92 29.87 15.47
C VAL A 679 16.65 30.55 15.98
N GLY A 680 16.54 30.73 17.29
CA GLY A 680 15.35 31.30 17.91
C GLY A 680 14.05 30.50 17.59
N LYS A 681 13.15 31.13 16.87
CA LYS A 681 11.89 30.49 16.43
C LYS A 681 11.98 29.82 15.04
N THR A 682 13.08 30.00 14.33
CA THR A 682 13.31 29.46 12.99
C THR A 682 14.01 28.12 13.09
N ASN A 683 13.52 27.15 12.34
CA ASN A 683 14.11 25.83 12.18
C ASN A 683 14.35 25.56 10.71
N LEU A 684 15.61 25.40 10.31
CA LEU A 684 16.03 25.05 8.95
C LEU A 684 16.52 23.61 8.97
N ASN A 685 15.85 22.74 8.23
CA ASN A 685 16.25 21.37 8.01
C ASN A 685 16.59 21.19 6.52
N VAL A 686 17.80 20.74 6.23
CA VAL A 686 18.27 20.51 4.87
C VAL A 686 18.77 19.08 4.78
N ILE A 687 18.24 18.33 3.81
CA ILE A 687 18.57 16.92 3.59
C ILE A 687 18.85 16.70 2.10
N ALA A 688 20.06 16.26 1.80
CA ALA A 688 20.42 15.74 0.49
C ALA A 688 20.21 14.23 0.50
N TYR A 689 19.58 13.70 -0.53
CA TYR A 689 19.32 12.27 -0.65
C TYR A 689 19.63 11.72 -2.04
N LYS A 690 19.96 10.43 -2.05
CA LYS A 690 20.10 9.62 -3.26
C LYS A 690 19.41 8.30 -3.04
N GLU A 691 18.52 7.94 -3.97
CA GLU A 691 17.82 6.67 -3.99
C GLU A 691 18.10 5.96 -5.31
N ARG A 692 18.27 4.65 -5.25
CA ARG A 692 18.47 3.80 -6.42
C ARG A 692 17.59 2.57 -6.31
N LEU A 693 16.44 2.63 -7.01
CA LEU A 693 15.56 1.48 -7.21
C LEU A 693 16.23 0.53 -8.21
N LYS A 694 16.30 -0.73 -7.86
CA LYS A 694 16.75 -1.85 -8.69
C LYS A 694 15.68 -2.90 -8.75
N ASP A 695 15.62 -3.60 -9.87
CA ASP A 695 14.72 -4.71 -10.07
C ASP A 695 13.23 -4.34 -9.83
N GLY A 696 12.85 -3.08 -10.12
CA GLY A 696 11.46 -2.62 -10.03
C GLY A 696 10.56 -3.34 -11.03
N TYR A 697 9.27 -3.50 -10.66
CA TYR A 697 8.29 -4.23 -11.46
C TYR A 697 7.69 -3.35 -12.54
N VAL A 698 7.59 -3.91 -13.74
CA VAL A 698 6.93 -3.30 -14.88
C VAL A 698 6.40 -4.38 -15.82
N MET A 699 5.23 -4.15 -16.41
CA MET A 699 4.76 -4.92 -17.55
C MET A 699 5.44 -4.35 -18.79
N SER A 700 6.35 -5.09 -19.39
CA SER A 700 7.13 -4.60 -20.50
C SER A 700 7.18 -5.59 -21.66
N GLN A 701 7.22 -5.04 -22.85
CA GLN A 701 7.56 -5.77 -24.05
C GLN A 701 9.08 -5.86 -24.14
N THR A 702 9.63 -7.06 -24.22
CA THR A 702 11.06 -7.32 -24.38
C THR A 702 11.27 -8.24 -25.58
N PHE A 703 12.53 -8.42 -25.97
CA PHE A 703 12.86 -9.37 -27.04
C PHE A 703 12.38 -10.79 -26.74
N ASN A 704 12.35 -11.19 -25.45
CA ASN A 704 11.85 -12.49 -25.04
C ASN A 704 10.33 -12.63 -25.18
N THR A 705 9.60 -11.52 -25.41
CA THR A 705 8.16 -11.53 -25.65
C THR A 705 7.81 -11.50 -27.15
N PHE A 706 8.82 -11.42 -28.02
CA PHE A 706 8.67 -11.53 -29.45
C PHE A 706 8.85 -12.98 -29.88
N ASN A 707 7.79 -13.56 -30.42
CA ASN A 707 7.82 -14.91 -30.97
C ASN A 707 7.28 -14.90 -32.39
N THR A 708 7.91 -15.68 -33.25
CA THR A 708 7.38 -15.97 -34.57
C THR A 708 6.53 -17.23 -34.51
N PHE A 709 5.40 -17.17 -35.16
CA PHE A 709 4.46 -18.28 -35.36
C PHE A 709 4.16 -18.37 -36.84
N ILE A 710 4.13 -19.59 -37.38
CA ILE A 710 3.76 -19.84 -38.76
C ILE A 710 2.31 -20.32 -38.79
N TYR A 711 1.46 -19.61 -39.48
CA TYR A 711 0.10 -20.00 -39.68
C TYR A 711 -0.23 -20.10 -41.19
N ASN A 712 -1.26 -20.86 -41.50
CA ASN A 712 -1.69 -21.15 -42.87
C ASN A 712 -2.94 -20.35 -43.20
N GLU A 713 -2.96 -19.72 -44.38
CA GLU A 713 -4.15 -19.16 -44.98
C GLU A 713 -4.71 -20.12 -46.02
N TYR A 714 -6.00 -20.22 -46.10
CA TYR A 714 -6.68 -21.09 -47.05
C TYR A 714 -7.64 -20.30 -47.92
N GLN A 715 -7.92 -20.82 -49.09
CA GLN A 715 -8.89 -20.27 -50.04
C GLN A 715 -9.78 -21.36 -50.60
N ARG A 716 -10.98 -21.00 -51.01
CA ARG A 716 -11.87 -21.89 -51.74
C ARG A 716 -11.46 -21.93 -53.21
N THR A 717 -11.31 -23.11 -53.74
CA THR A 717 -11.04 -23.41 -55.17
C THR A 717 -12.16 -24.30 -55.72
N GLU A 718 -12.13 -24.60 -57.03
CA GLU A 718 -13.04 -25.55 -57.62
C GLU A 718 -12.94 -26.98 -57.04
N ASN A 719 -11.75 -27.30 -56.48
CA ASN A 719 -11.45 -28.60 -55.88
C ASN A 719 -11.75 -28.67 -54.35
N GLY A 720 -12.19 -27.57 -53.74
CA GLY A 720 -12.46 -27.50 -52.32
C GLY A 720 -11.69 -26.38 -51.62
N ILE A 721 -11.25 -26.61 -50.38
CA ILE A 721 -10.47 -25.67 -49.59
C ILE A 721 -8.99 -26.06 -49.71
N GLU A 722 -8.18 -25.17 -50.24
CA GLU A 722 -6.76 -25.41 -50.45
C GLU A 722 -5.89 -24.36 -49.73
N LEU A 723 -4.65 -24.74 -49.39
CA LEU A 723 -3.68 -23.84 -48.80
C LEU A 723 -3.28 -22.75 -49.80
N SER A 724 -3.48 -21.48 -49.46
CA SER A 724 -3.08 -20.35 -50.30
C SER A 724 -1.70 -19.84 -49.92
N SER A 725 -1.39 -19.75 -48.63
CA SER A 725 -0.11 -19.29 -48.16
C SER A 725 0.23 -19.79 -46.74
N SER A 726 1.54 -19.83 -46.43
CA SER A 726 2.02 -20.06 -45.08
C SER A 726 2.84 -18.85 -44.67
N LEU A 727 2.38 -18.14 -43.65
CA LEU A 727 2.92 -16.84 -43.29
C LEU A 727 3.59 -16.88 -41.91
N PRO A 728 4.85 -16.43 -41.78
CA PRO A 728 5.43 -16.17 -40.49
C PRO A 728 4.88 -14.84 -39.94
N VAL A 729 4.35 -14.86 -38.74
CA VAL A 729 3.89 -13.67 -38.03
C VAL A 729 4.61 -13.50 -36.72
N LEU A 730 4.77 -12.26 -36.32
CA LEU A 730 5.37 -11.88 -35.05
C LEU A 730 4.25 -11.64 -34.04
N SER A 731 4.26 -12.40 -32.95
CA SER A 731 3.35 -12.17 -31.82
C SER A 731 4.07 -11.40 -30.72
N THR A 732 3.44 -10.34 -30.25
CA THR A 732 4.01 -9.47 -29.22
C THR A 732 3.03 -9.34 -28.05
N TYR A 733 3.55 -9.44 -26.83
CA TYR A 733 2.77 -9.29 -25.62
C TYR A 733 3.62 -8.72 -24.49
N ALA A 734 2.98 -8.14 -23.48
CA ALA A 734 3.66 -7.68 -22.30
C ALA A 734 3.81 -8.82 -21.27
N LYS A 735 4.94 -8.85 -20.60
CA LYS A 735 5.16 -9.76 -19.46
C LYS A 735 5.71 -9.00 -18.25
N PRO A 736 5.52 -9.54 -17.03
CA PRO A 736 6.16 -8.99 -15.85
C PRO A 736 7.68 -9.07 -15.97
N THR A 737 8.35 -7.98 -15.68
CA THR A 737 9.82 -7.91 -15.67
C THR A 737 10.34 -7.08 -14.50
N ASN A 738 11.62 -7.24 -14.18
CA ASN A 738 12.37 -6.40 -13.25
C ASN A 738 13.21 -5.34 -13.96
N ASN A 739 12.79 -4.90 -15.14
CA ASN A 739 13.59 -3.99 -15.98
C ASN A 739 13.58 -2.54 -15.51
N LEU A 740 12.78 -2.21 -14.47
CA LEU A 740 12.69 -0.84 -13.99
C LEU A 740 13.83 -0.54 -13.00
N ASN A 741 14.76 0.31 -13.43
CA ASN A 741 15.83 0.83 -12.60
C ASN A 741 15.79 2.35 -12.60
N ILE A 742 15.68 2.97 -11.42
CA ILE A 742 15.50 4.41 -11.26
C ILE A 742 16.56 4.94 -10.29
N GLU A 743 17.21 6.03 -10.65
CA GLU A 743 18.05 6.79 -9.73
C GLU A 743 17.43 8.16 -9.49
N THR A 744 17.10 8.46 -8.23
CA THR A 744 16.55 9.75 -7.80
C THR A 744 17.53 10.45 -6.86
N LYS A 745 17.76 11.73 -7.08
CA LYS A 745 18.55 12.61 -6.22
C LYS A 745 17.76 13.86 -5.92
N GLY A 746 17.86 14.37 -4.73
CA GLY A 746 17.15 15.58 -4.36
C GLY A 746 17.70 16.25 -3.12
N LEU A 747 17.19 17.45 -2.92
CA LEU A 747 17.42 18.29 -1.75
C LEU A 747 16.05 18.67 -1.18
N GLU A 748 15.87 18.44 0.12
CA GLU A 748 14.66 18.80 0.86
C GLU A 748 14.99 19.87 1.90
#